data_22c86a255630ac063dca86f93f1eba36
#
_entry.id   22c86a255630ac063dca86f93f1eba36
#
_cell.length_a   1.000
_cell.length_b   1.000
_cell.length_c   1.000
_cell.angle_alpha   90.00
_cell.angle_beta   90.00
_cell.angle_gamma   90.00
#
_symmetry.space_group_name_H-M   'P 1'
#
loop_
_entity.id
_entity.type
_entity.pdbx_description
1 polymer ?
#
loop_
_entity_poly.entity_id
_entity_poly.type
_entity_poly.pdbx_seq_one_letter_code
_entity_poly.pdbx_strand_id
1 'polypeptide(L)'
;MSRVMIAATGSGSGKTTIVCGLCQCIKDMGLMPLALKCGPDYIDSMFHSRVLNMKTGNLDSWFCDENTIKELLFRKESQSDITIIEGVMGYYDGQGFSTKGSSYEIADITDTPVILVVNCRGMSNSIGAVLKGYKEYIENNHIQGVIFNNLSSKLYKDASMAAHMAGIKPLGYLPVNKAIALESRHLGLVTSDEIEHFKEKVDTIAALMKESIDIKGIIELAHTATKCKTGCELNASDSKACKKTEKSNKEDIIHIAVARDEAFCFLYEDNLEFLREHGCEPVYFSPLRDKKLPDDIDGLLLYGGYPELHAKELSDNVSMRNDIADKIRGGLPCIAECGGYLYLHKKLEAPDKKVYPMAGVIDGTGYNAGRLQRFGYMTLTAGRNTMLADKGKSFSAHEFHYWNSDCKGDTYSVTKASDGSVEIEGYGSDTLYAGFPHIYFPGNKEAARRFIKTCRCYRHKLSGIDKDIEKLAAIFPELTTIKAPDNNAMKQAEKHWDGIAKPLHGLGMFEDMIVQIAGIQGNADVSIDKKAVVVMCADNGIVEEGVTQTGQEVTAVVSCNMADGISSVCRMADCVNAKVIPVNIGIAQDLPGSLIKTEDYKGLVNRMVMPGTKNFLKEPAMTKQQLIKAVKAGIEQVKCCKDDGYNILATGEMGIGNTTTSAALACILLDMNPMEVTGRGAGLSDEGLLKKTEVIRKAKEMYGIYKDDPLELLRCIGGLDIAGLTGVYIGGAVYRLPVVADGVISAVAALIAVRLCPTVKDYILVSHQGKEPAIKALLSELDKKAVIHAELALGEGTGAVMLFPLLDMAMQVYKENTTFDDIQITAYEDYGKC
;
A
#
# COMPACT_ATOMS: atom_id res chain seq x y z
N MET A 1 25.56 6.40 -24.32
CA MET A 1 25.14 5.18 -23.62
C MET A 1 25.30 4.05 -24.62
N SER A 2 25.92 2.96 -24.22
CA SER A 2 26.28 1.88 -25.13
C SER A 2 25.47 0.65 -24.77
N ARG A 3 24.65 0.13 -25.67
CA ARG A 3 23.88 -1.08 -25.40
C ARG A 3 23.71 -1.94 -26.65
N VAL A 4 23.58 -3.22 -26.43
CA VAL A 4 23.32 -4.20 -27.47
C VAL A 4 22.49 -5.35 -26.91
N MET A 5 21.59 -5.90 -27.72
CA MET A 5 20.84 -7.09 -27.35
C MET A 5 21.44 -8.35 -28.00
N ILE A 6 21.59 -9.41 -27.21
CA ILE A 6 21.93 -10.75 -27.67
C ILE A 6 20.63 -11.58 -27.71
N ALA A 7 20.07 -11.73 -28.89
CA ALA A 7 18.88 -12.53 -29.15
C ALA A 7 19.23 -13.82 -29.88
N ALA A 8 18.31 -14.73 -30.10
CA ALA A 8 18.57 -15.98 -30.80
C ALA A 8 17.38 -16.45 -31.64
N THR A 9 17.64 -17.44 -32.50
CA THR A 9 16.61 -18.09 -33.32
C THR A 9 15.69 -19.05 -32.55
N GLY A 10 15.94 -19.27 -31.27
CA GLY A 10 15.11 -20.14 -30.43
C GLY A 10 15.74 -20.42 -29.09
N SER A 11 15.00 -21.09 -28.21
CA SER A 11 15.51 -21.56 -26.92
C SER A 11 16.65 -22.57 -27.13
N GLY A 12 17.62 -22.60 -26.19
CA GLY A 12 18.76 -23.51 -26.24
C GLY A 12 19.79 -23.17 -27.32
N SER A 13 19.72 -22.00 -27.97
CA SER A 13 20.70 -21.56 -28.99
C SER A 13 22.03 -21.06 -28.40
N GLY A 14 22.19 -20.99 -27.06
CA GLY A 14 23.41 -20.60 -26.38
C GLY A 14 23.55 -19.13 -26.04
N LYS A 15 22.44 -18.40 -25.94
CA LYS A 15 22.42 -16.96 -25.53
C LYS A 15 23.19 -16.73 -24.23
N THR A 16 22.79 -17.41 -23.18
CA THR A 16 23.38 -17.25 -21.83
C THR A 16 24.89 -17.52 -21.84
N THR A 17 25.35 -18.57 -22.55
CA THR A 17 26.77 -18.87 -22.69
C THR A 17 27.52 -17.70 -23.36
N ILE A 18 26.96 -17.16 -24.45
CA ILE A 18 27.56 -16.03 -25.17
C ILE A 18 27.54 -14.75 -24.33
N VAL A 19 26.44 -14.47 -23.63
CA VAL A 19 26.34 -13.30 -22.76
C VAL A 19 27.36 -13.36 -21.62
N CYS A 20 27.49 -14.51 -20.94
CA CYS A 20 28.47 -14.71 -19.87
C CYS A 20 29.89 -14.49 -20.36
N GLY A 21 30.27 -15.14 -21.49
CA GLY A 21 31.60 -14.98 -22.08
C GLY A 21 31.87 -13.56 -22.57
N LEU A 22 30.87 -12.89 -23.16
CA LEU A 22 30.97 -11.50 -23.60
C LEU A 22 31.17 -10.54 -22.43
N CYS A 23 30.39 -10.69 -21.39
CA CYS A 23 30.53 -9.89 -20.16
C CYS A 23 31.92 -10.07 -19.54
N GLN A 24 32.45 -11.29 -19.49
CA GLN A 24 33.81 -11.54 -19.00
C GLN A 24 34.88 -10.91 -19.92
N CYS A 25 34.75 -11.02 -21.25
CA CYS A 25 35.64 -10.34 -22.18
C CYS A 25 35.68 -8.83 -22.00
N ILE A 26 34.51 -8.22 -21.78
CA ILE A 26 34.38 -6.77 -21.55
C ILE A 26 35.04 -6.38 -20.22
N LYS A 27 34.85 -7.17 -19.17
CA LYS A 27 35.53 -6.96 -17.87
C LYS A 27 37.04 -7.05 -17.99
N ASP A 28 37.54 -8.03 -18.76
CA ASP A 28 38.98 -8.20 -19.01
C ASP A 28 39.60 -7.01 -19.80
N MET A 29 38.76 -6.25 -20.50
CA MET A 29 39.17 -4.98 -21.15
C MET A 29 39.12 -3.78 -20.18
N GLY A 30 38.78 -3.97 -18.92
CA GLY A 30 38.68 -2.92 -17.90
C GLY A 30 37.36 -2.10 -17.93
N LEU A 31 36.37 -2.54 -18.69
CA LEU A 31 35.06 -1.90 -18.77
C LEU A 31 34.08 -2.55 -17.79
N MET A 32 33.10 -1.77 -17.33
CA MET A 32 32.02 -2.26 -16.45
C MET A 32 30.78 -2.65 -17.27
N PRO A 33 30.54 -3.95 -17.55
CA PRO A 33 29.32 -4.38 -18.18
C PRO A 33 28.16 -4.44 -17.20
N LEU A 34 26.94 -4.23 -17.73
CA LEU A 34 25.67 -4.48 -17.08
C LEU A 34 24.92 -5.55 -17.90
N ALA A 35 24.37 -6.57 -17.26
CA ALA A 35 23.53 -7.55 -17.93
C ALA A 35 22.06 -7.36 -17.54
N LEU A 36 21.20 -7.12 -18.52
CA LEU A 36 19.75 -7.06 -18.36
C LEU A 36 19.11 -8.26 -19.04
N LYS A 37 18.14 -8.89 -18.39
CA LYS A 37 17.39 -10.02 -18.93
C LYS A 37 16.03 -9.56 -19.46
N CYS A 38 15.69 -9.98 -20.69
CA CYS A 38 14.31 -9.83 -21.17
C CYS A 38 13.40 -10.85 -20.47
N GLY A 39 12.22 -10.40 -20.08
CA GLY A 39 11.21 -11.25 -19.46
C GLY A 39 11.40 -11.47 -17.96
N PRO A 40 10.60 -12.37 -17.35
CA PRO A 40 10.47 -12.53 -15.91
C PRO A 40 11.52 -13.46 -15.30
N ASP A 41 12.54 -13.86 -16.07
CA ASP A 41 13.56 -14.80 -15.63
C ASP A 41 14.54 -14.15 -14.66
N TYR A 42 14.46 -14.55 -13.39
CA TYR A 42 15.38 -14.13 -12.33
C TYR A 42 16.59 -15.06 -12.18
N ILE A 43 16.57 -16.26 -12.77
CA ILE A 43 17.64 -17.27 -12.62
C ILE A 43 18.90 -16.80 -13.34
N ASP A 44 18.78 -16.37 -14.60
CA ASP A 44 19.91 -15.86 -15.38
C ASP A 44 20.48 -14.57 -14.74
N SER A 45 19.59 -13.66 -14.30
CA SER A 45 20.01 -12.42 -13.60
C SER A 45 20.78 -12.72 -12.31
N MET A 46 20.33 -13.70 -11.54
CA MET A 46 21.01 -14.15 -10.34
C MET A 46 22.39 -14.79 -10.66
N PHE A 47 22.47 -15.59 -11.71
CA PHE A 47 23.73 -16.18 -12.15
C PHE A 47 24.76 -15.11 -12.54
N HIS A 48 24.37 -14.12 -13.35
CA HIS A 48 25.23 -12.99 -13.70
C HIS A 48 25.69 -12.20 -12.46
N SER A 49 24.80 -12.00 -11.49
CA SER A 49 25.14 -11.29 -10.25
C SER A 49 26.14 -12.08 -9.40
N ARG A 50 25.91 -13.37 -9.17
CA ARG A 50 26.69 -14.20 -8.25
C ARG A 50 28.01 -14.68 -8.85
N VAL A 51 27.98 -15.18 -10.09
CA VAL A 51 29.16 -15.78 -10.75
C VAL A 51 30.05 -14.71 -11.36
N LEU A 52 29.43 -13.71 -12.02
CA LEU A 52 30.18 -12.65 -12.69
C LEU A 52 30.39 -11.41 -11.83
N ASN A 53 29.80 -11.35 -10.65
CA ASN A 53 29.82 -10.17 -9.77
C ASN A 53 29.50 -8.88 -10.55
N MET A 54 28.32 -8.84 -11.17
CA MET A 54 27.85 -7.76 -12.02
C MET A 54 26.52 -7.23 -11.52
N LYS A 55 26.23 -5.98 -11.88
CA LYS A 55 24.87 -5.47 -11.75
C LYS A 55 23.97 -6.12 -12.79
N THR A 56 22.75 -6.39 -12.39
CA THR A 56 21.75 -7.07 -13.23
C THR A 56 20.36 -6.44 -13.06
N GLY A 57 19.41 -6.85 -13.87
CA GLY A 57 18.01 -6.47 -13.76
C GLY A 57 17.17 -7.09 -14.86
N ASN A 58 15.88 -6.82 -14.85
CA ASN A 58 14.95 -7.35 -15.83
C ASN A 58 14.28 -6.22 -16.64
N LEU A 59 14.04 -6.47 -17.92
CA LEU A 59 13.20 -5.65 -18.78
C LEU A 59 12.05 -6.50 -19.30
N ASP A 60 10.83 -6.15 -18.93
CA ASP A 60 9.67 -6.97 -19.22
C ASP A 60 8.48 -6.13 -19.66
N SER A 61 8.06 -6.28 -20.92
CA SER A 61 6.95 -5.53 -21.50
C SER A 61 5.56 -6.08 -21.15
N TRP A 62 5.50 -7.23 -20.47
CA TRP A 62 4.26 -7.69 -19.85
C TRP A 62 4.00 -6.99 -18.52
N PHE A 63 5.03 -6.81 -17.70
CA PHE A 63 4.90 -6.14 -16.40
C PHE A 63 4.87 -4.62 -16.52
N CYS A 64 5.64 -4.07 -17.44
CA CYS A 64 5.92 -2.64 -17.52
C CYS A 64 5.41 -2.03 -18.82
N ASP A 65 4.90 -0.82 -18.76
CA ASP A 65 4.67 0.02 -19.93
C ASP A 65 6.01 0.52 -20.52
N GLU A 66 5.96 1.05 -21.75
CA GLU A 66 7.14 1.55 -22.46
C GLU A 66 7.92 2.60 -21.66
N ASN A 67 7.23 3.50 -20.96
CA ASN A 67 7.86 4.56 -20.18
C ASN A 67 8.64 3.98 -19.01
N THR A 68 8.07 3.01 -18.32
CA THR A 68 8.73 2.30 -17.21
C THR A 68 9.94 1.52 -17.69
N ILE A 69 9.87 0.84 -18.86
CA ILE A 69 11.00 0.12 -19.47
C ILE A 69 12.15 1.11 -19.79
N LYS A 70 11.82 2.23 -20.45
CA LYS A 70 12.80 3.27 -20.79
C LYS A 70 13.44 3.89 -19.55
N GLU A 71 12.66 4.11 -18.50
CA GLU A 71 13.14 4.64 -17.21
C GLU A 71 14.08 3.66 -16.51
N LEU A 72 13.72 2.39 -16.41
CA LEU A 72 14.56 1.33 -15.85
C LEU A 72 15.88 1.20 -16.62
N LEU A 73 15.81 1.16 -17.94
CA LEU A 73 17.00 1.09 -18.79
C LEU A 73 17.91 2.31 -18.57
N PHE A 74 17.37 3.51 -18.63
CA PHE A 74 18.12 4.74 -18.47
C PHE A 74 18.88 4.81 -17.13
N ARG A 75 18.21 4.43 -16.04
CA ARG A 75 18.83 4.42 -14.71
C ARG A 75 19.98 3.42 -14.62
N LYS A 76 19.80 2.23 -15.18
CA LYS A 76 20.81 1.17 -15.11
C LYS A 76 21.99 1.44 -16.05
N GLU A 77 21.76 1.94 -17.26
CA GLU A 77 22.81 2.35 -18.20
C GLU A 77 23.73 3.45 -17.62
N SER A 78 23.20 4.35 -16.79
CA SER A 78 24.01 5.41 -16.15
C SER A 78 25.08 4.87 -15.19
N GLN A 79 25.03 3.59 -14.86
CA GLN A 79 25.91 2.93 -13.88
C GLN A 79 26.88 1.93 -14.52
N SER A 80 27.00 1.90 -15.86
CA SER A 80 27.84 0.95 -16.61
C SER A 80 28.45 1.63 -17.82
N ASP A 81 29.53 1.03 -18.36
CA ASP A 81 30.14 1.49 -19.61
C ASP A 81 29.42 0.90 -20.81
N ILE A 82 28.88 -0.32 -20.65
CA ILE A 82 28.14 -1.02 -21.70
C ILE A 82 27.05 -1.93 -21.11
N THR A 83 25.88 -1.89 -21.70
CA THR A 83 24.73 -2.72 -21.34
C THR A 83 24.50 -3.83 -22.34
N ILE A 84 24.48 -5.08 -21.86
CA ILE A 84 24.15 -6.26 -22.63
C ILE A 84 22.75 -6.71 -22.24
N ILE A 85 21.82 -6.70 -23.19
CA ILE A 85 20.44 -7.17 -22.97
C ILE A 85 20.37 -8.61 -23.48
N GLU A 86 20.12 -9.55 -22.57
CA GLU A 86 19.92 -10.96 -22.92
C GLU A 86 18.46 -11.22 -23.28
N GLY A 87 18.21 -11.64 -24.51
CA GLY A 87 16.89 -11.99 -25.00
C GLY A 87 16.33 -13.28 -24.37
N VAL A 88 15.01 -13.43 -24.43
CA VAL A 88 14.26 -14.62 -24.01
C VAL A 88 13.79 -15.41 -25.22
N MET A 89 13.69 -16.73 -25.14
CA MET A 89 13.22 -17.63 -26.21
C MET A 89 13.82 -17.33 -27.58
N GLY A 90 13.07 -17.41 -28.67
CA GLY A 90 13.44 -16.86 -29.96
C GLY A 90 13.15 -15.38 -30.05
N TYR A 91 13.84 -14.68 -30.93
CA TYR A 91 13.79 -13.22 -31.02
C TYR A 91 12.37 -12.65 -31.15
N TYR A 92 11.54 -13.30 -31.97
CA TYR A 92 10.15 -12.89 -32.23
C TYR A 92 9.14 -13.67 -31.38
N ASP A 93 9.59 -14.62 -30.54
CA ASP A 93 8.70 -15.45 -29.75
C ASP A 93 8.20 -14.65 -28.54
N GLY A 94 6.94 -14.32 -28.56
CA GLY A 94 6.23 -13.66 -27.48
C GLY A 94 5.09 -14.52 -26.95
N GLN A 95 4.04 -13.85 -26.46
CA GLN A 95 2.88 -14.53 -25.91
C GLN A 95 2.01 -15.14 -27.01
N GLY A 96 1.85 -16.46 -27.01
CA GLY A 96 1.16 -17.18 -28.09
C GLY A 96 1.88 -16.98 -29.43
N PHE A 97 1.14 -16.66 -30.47
CA PHE A 97 1.67 -16.34 -31.81
C PHE A 97 1.84 -14.84 -32.05
N SER A 98 2.25 -14.08 -31.02
CA SER A 98 2.48 -12.64 -31.13
C SER A 98 3.91 -12.28 -30.74
N THR A 99 4.33 -11.06 -31.07
CA THR A 99 5.61 -10.50 -30.63
C THR A 99 5.50 -9.80 -29.27
N LYS A 100 4.33 -9.76 -28.67
CA LYS A 100 4.11 -9.13 -27.34
C LYS A 100 4.84 -9.93 -26.24
N GLY A 101 5.65 -9.24 -25.45
CA GLY A 101 6.50 -9.88 -24.43
C GLY A 101 7.76 -10.53 -25.00
N SER A 102 8.09 -10.34 -26.30
CA SER A 102 9.27 -10.90 -26.94
C SER A 102 10.52 -10.03 -26.76
N SER A 103 11.67 -10.61 -27.09
CA SER A 103 12.93 -9.87 -27.18
C SER A 103 12.86 -8.77 -28.26
N TYR A 104 12.11 -8.99 -29.34
CA TYR A 104 11.86 -7.98 -30.37
C TYR A 104 11.16 -6.76 -29.80
N GLU A 105 10.08 -6.92 -29.05
CA GLU A 105 9.33 -5.79 -28.47
C GLU A 105 10.22 -4.94 -27.55
N ILE A 106 11.07 -5.55 -26.73
CA ILE A 106 12.04 -4.82 -25.89
C ILE A 106 13.07 -4.07 -26.75
N ALA A 107 13.59 -4.70 -27.82
CA ALA A 107 14.54 -4.05 -28.76
C ALA A 107 13.89 -2.85 -29.45
N ASP A 108 12.62 -2.97 -29.86
CA ASP A 108 11.86 -1.91 -30.54
C ASP A 108 11.53 -0.76 -29.59
N ILE A 109 11.00 -1.02 -28.39
CA ILE A 109 10.74 -0.03 -27.35
C ILE A 109 12.01 0.78 -27.02
N THR A 110 13.16 0.11 -26.97
CA THR A 110 14.42 0.71 -26.51
C THR A 110 15.33 1.17 -27.66
N ASP A 111 14.94 0.95 -28.91
CA ASP A 111 15.76 1.20 -30.11
C ASP A 111 17.19 0.64 -29.95
N THR A 112 17.25 -0.68 -29.63
CA THR A 112 18.50 -1.36 -29.30
C THR A 112 18.98 -2.20 -30.47
N PRO A 113 20.22 -2.05 -30.96
CA PRO A 113 20.78 -2.92 -31.97
C PRO A 113 20.91 -4.37 -31.47
N VAL A 114 20.56 -5.32 -32.33
CA VAL A 114 20.45 -6.73 -32.00
C VAL A 114 21.51 -7.56 -32.71
N ILE A 115 22.14 -8.45 -31.93
CA ILE A 115 23.00 -9.51 -32.42
C ILE A 115 22.25 -10.84 -32.31
N LEU A 116 22.00 -11.48 -33.45
CA LEU A 116 21.26 -12.72 -33.51
C LEU A 116 22.22 -13.90 -33.32
N VAL A 117 21.98 -14.74 -32.35
CA VAL A 117 22.69 -16.02 -32.16
C VAL A 117 21.98 -17.12 -32.93
N VAL A 118 22.70 -17.75 -33.86
CA VAL A 118 22.18 -18.85 -34.67
C VAL A 118 22.87 -20.13 -34.26
N ASN A 119 22.12 -21.12 -33.81
CA ASN A 119 22.65 -22.47 -33.56
C ASN A 119 22.84 -23.23 -34.89
N CYS A 120 24.06 -23.36 -35.32
CA CYS A 120 24.43 -23.92 -36.63
C CYS A 120 24.65 -25.44 -36.64
N ARG A 121 24.32 -26.16 -35.56
CA ARG A 121 24.48 -27.61 -35.47
C ARG A 121 23.69 -28.31 -36.56
N GLY A 122 24.39 -29.02 -37.45
CA GLY A 122 23.76 -29.74 -38.58
C GLY A 122 23.31 -28.84 -39.73
N MET A 123 23.73 -27.57 -39.76
CA MET A 123 23.39 -26.63 -40.84
C MET A 123 24.60 -26.31 -41.73
N SER A 124 24.33 -25.97 -42.96
CA SER A 124 25.32 -25.40 -43.93
C SER A 124 24.65 -24.24 -44.68
N ASN A 125 24.30 -24.35 -45.93
CA ASN A 125 23.71 -23.26 -46.75
C ASN A 125 22.35 -22.78 -46.21
N SER A 126 21.63 -23.59 -45.41
CA SER A 126 20.38 -23.24 -44.74
C SER A 126 20.54 -22.06 -43.76
N ILE A 127 21.79 -21.81 -43.28
CA ILE A 127 22.09 -20.62 -42.43
C ILE A 127 21.63 -19.34 -43.11
N GLY A 128 21.90 -19.19 -44.41
CA GLY A 128 21.49 -18.00 -45.21
C GLY A 128 19.97 -17.83 -45.24
N ALA A 129 19.24 -18.94 -45.41
CA ALA A 129 17.77 -18.90 -45.42
C ALA A 129 17.21 -18.44 -44.03
N VAL A 130 17.78 -18.93 -42.95
CA VAL A 130 17.41 -18.54 -41.60
C VAL A 130 17.68 -17.03 -41.35
N LEU A 131 18.89 -16.58 -41.73
CA LEU A 131 19.28 -15.18 -41.56
C LEU A 131 18.37 -14.25 -42.35
N LYS A 132 18.11 -14.59 -43.62
CA LYS A 132 17.24 -13.81 -44.50
C LYS A 132 15.81 -13.77 -43.95
N GLY A 133 15.28 -14.92 -43.50
CA GLY A 133 13.96 -15.00 -42.90
C GLY A 133 13.83 -14.09 -41.67
N TYR A 134 14.80 -14.11 -40.75
CA TYR A 134 14.77 -13.24 -39.59
C TYR A 134 14.93 -11.76 -39.95
N LYS A 135 15.74 -11.41 -40.94
CA LYS A 135 15.99 -10.06 -41.37
C LYS A 135 14.80 -9.43 -42.14
N GLU A 136 14.04 -10.24 -42.84
CA GLU A 136 12.94 -9.77 -43.68
C GLU A 136 11.55 -9.97 -43.02
N TYR A 137 11.44 -10.69 -41.89
CA TYR A 137 10.18 -11.02 -41.26
C TYR A 137 9.42 -9.79 -40.76
N ILE A 138 10.12 -8.82 -40.16
CA ILE A 138 9.58 -7.54 -39.74
C ILE A 138 10.51 -6.44 -40.26
N GLU A 139 9.95 -5.37 -40.81
CA GLU A 139 10.71 -4.28 -41.48
C GLU A 139 11.68 -3.62 -40.49
N ASN A 140 11.21 -3.21 -39.29
CA ASN A 140 12.02 -2.61 -38.23
C ASN A 140 12.52 -3.65 -37.23
N ASN A 141 13.41 -4.56 -37.68
CA ASN A 141 13.82 -5.74 -36.92
C ASN A 141 15.02 -5.53 -35.98
N HIS A 142 15.71 -4.38 -36.04
CA HIS A 142 16.91 -4.02 -35.27
C HIS A 142 18.11 -4.99 -35.41
N ILE A 143 18.01 -6.10 -36.17
CA ILE A 143 19.08 -7.09 -36.34
C ILE A 143 20.21 -6.50 -37.19
N GLN A 144 21.38 -6.30 -36.59
CA GLN A 144 22.55 -5.71 -37.23
C GLN A 144 23.75 -6.66 -37.26
N GLY A 145 23.83 -7.61 -36.32
CA GLY A 145 24.92 -8.56 -36.21
C GLY A 145 24.48 -10.01 -36.06
N VAL A 146 25.38 -10.96 -36.33
CA VAL A 146 25.16 -12.39 -36.07
C VAL A 146 26.40 -13.03 -35.47
N ILE A 147 26.16 -13.93 -34.49
CA ILE A 147 27.14 -14.86 -33.96
C ILE A 147 26.67 -16.29 -34.26
N PHE A 148 27.54 -17.10 -34.84
CA PHE A 148 27.25 -18.50 -35.17
C PHE A 148 27.70 -19.42 -34.03
N ASN A 149 26.75 -20.01 -33.31
CA ASN A 149 27.05 -20.97 -32.28
C ASN A 149 27.07 -22.40 -32.82
N ASN A 150 27.91 -23.24 -32.27
CA ASN A 150 28.13 -24.64 -32.72
C ASN A 150 28.58 -24.75 -34.19
N LEU A 151 29.37 -23.82 -34.69
CA LEU A 151 29.91 -23.78 -36.02
C LEU A 151 31.41 -24.15 -36.05
N SER A 152 31.83 -24.97 -36.98
CA SER A 152 33.28 -25.26 -37.18
C SER A 152 33.96 -24.10 -37.90
N SER A 153 35.26 -23.87 -37.59
CA SER A 153 36.06 -22.81 -38.21
C SER A 153 36.12 -22.92 -39.76
N LYS A 154 36.06 -24.14 -40.28
CA LYS A 154 36.05 -24.41 -41.72
C LYS A 154 34.83 -23.83 -42.44
N LEU A 155 33.66 -23.78 -41.76
CA LEU A 155 32.41 -23.29 -42.32
C LEU A 155 32.21 -21.80 -42.10
N TYR A 156 33.03 -21.16 -41.29
CA TYR A 156 32.82 -19.77 -40.89
C TYR A 156 32.86 -18.79 -42.06
N LYS A 157 33.79 -19.05 -43.02
CA LYS A 157 33.91 -18.21 -44.23
C LYS A 157 32.59 -18.19 -45.05
N ASP A 158 32.00 -19.36 -45.27
CA ASP A 158 30.78 -19.50 -46.03
C ASP A 158 29.56 -18.90 -45.26
N ALA A 159 29.48 -19.17 -43.96
CA ALA A 159 28.47 -18.60 -43.08
C ALA A 159 28.55 -17.05 -43.03
N SER A 160 29.75 -16.50 -42.99
CA SER A 160 29.98 -15.05 -43.06
C SER A 160 29.53 -14.46 -44.41
N MET A 161 29.77 -15.14 -45.52
CA MET A 161 29.27 -14.72 -46.80
C MET A 161 27.74 -14.71 -46.86
N ALA A 162 27.11 -15.75 -46.32
CA ALA A 162 25.65 -15.83 -46.22
C ALA A 162 25.06 -14.69 -45.33
N ALA A 163 25.74 -14.31 -44.21
CA ALA A 163 25.34 -13.18 -43.40
C ALA A 163 25.42 -11.83 -44.14
N HIS A 164 26.50 -11.59 -44.88
CA HIS A 164 26.65 -10.42 -45.69
C HIS A 164 25.56 -10.32 -46.79
N MET A 165 25.20 -11.46 -47.41
CA MET A 165 24.12 -11.53 -48.41
C MET A 165 22.74 -11.21 -47.77
N ALA A 166 22.56 -11.51 -46.48
CA ALA A 166 21.38 -11.17 -45.74
C ALA A 166 21.40 -9.71 -45.16
N GLY A 167 22.48 -8.95 -45.43
CA GLY A 167 22.64 -7.60 -44.89
C GLY A 167 22.90 -7.56 -43.37
N ILE A 168 23.53 -8.60 -42.81
CA ILE A 168 23.85 -8.75 -41.39
C ILE A 168 25.36 -8.86 -41.22
N LYS A 169 25.95 -8.07 -40.27
CA LYS A 169 27.41 -8.12 -39.98
C LYS A 169 27.75 -9.42 -39.25
N PRO A 170 28.62 -10.30 -39.81
CA PRO A 170 29.12 -11.48 -39.10
C PRO A 170 30.10 -11.01 -38.03
N LEU A 171 29.86 -11.40 -36.77
CA LEU A 171 30.65 -11.00 -35.62
C LEU A 171 31.49 -12.16 -35.02
N GLY A 172 31.44 -13.34 -35.66
CA GLY A 172 32.25 -14.48 -35.25
C GLY A 172 31.44 -15.75 -35.02
N TYR A 173 32.11 -16.75 -34.43
CA TYR A 173 31.50 -18.06 -34.18
C TYR A 173 32.03 -18.67 -32.87
N LEU A 174 31.26 -19.59 -32.30
CA LEU A 174 31.73 -20.51 -31.26
C LEU A 174 31.73 -21.96 -31.80
N PRO A 175 32.81 -22.70 -31.61
CA PRO A 175 32.88 -24.10 -31.99
C PRO A 175 32.05 -24.98 -31.06
N VAL A 176 31.72 -26.18 -31.53
CA VAL A 176 31.10 -27.21 -30.67
C VAL A 176 32.10 -27.59 -29.57
N ASN A 177 31.77 -27.29 -28.34
CA ASN A 177 32.57 -27.63 -27.18
C ASN A 177 31.67 -28.06 -26.02
N LYS A 178 31.76 -29.34 -25.61
CA LYS A 178 30.95 -29.86 -24.49
C LYS A 178 31.38 -29.32 -23.14
N ALA A 179 32.65 -28.88 -23.01
CA ALA A 179 33.18 -28.37 -21.72
C ALA A 179 32.62 -27.01 -21.34
N ILE A 180 32.07 -26.25 -22.31
CA ILE A 180 31.51 -24.89 -22.08
C ILE A 180 29.99 -24.86 -21.99
N ALA A 181 29.32 -26.03 -22.04
CA ALA A 181 27.86 -26.08 -21.91
C ALA A 181 27.43 -25.63 -20.48
N LEU A 182 26.68 -24.56 -20.41
CA LEU A 182 25.98 -24.12 -19.20
C LEU A 182 24.57 -24.72 -19.23
N GLU A 183 24.32 -25.68 -18.35
CA GLU A 183 22.98 -26.29 -18.24
C GLU A 183 22.06 -25.35 -17.46
N SER A 184 21.06 -24.80 -18.12
CA SER A 184 20.14 -23.78 -17.57
C SER A 184 19.31 -24.24 -16.36
N ARG A 185 19.16 -25.55 -16.15
CA ARG A 185 18.34 -26.10 -15.05
C ARG A 185 19.02 -26.08 -13.69
N HIS A 186 20.33 -25.88 -13.62
CA HIS A 186 21.12 -25.89 -12.37
C HIS A 186 21.68 -24.51 -12.01
N LEU A 187 21.43 -23.48 -12.82
CA LEU A 187 21.96 -22.12 -12.60
C LEU A 187 21.42 -21.43 -11.34
N GLY A 188 20.31 -21.92 -10.79
CA GLY A 188 19.68 -21.35 -9.60
C GLY A 188 20.21 -21.87 -8.25
N LEU A 189 20.91 -23.01 -8.27
CA LEU A 189 21.44 -23.69 -7.07
C LEU A 189 22.97 -23.62 -7.11
N VAL A 190 23.54 -22.47 -6.80
CA VAL A 190 25.00 -22.32 -6.88
C VAL A 190 25.56 -22.26 -5.46
N THR A 191 26.13 -23.37 -5.00
CA THR A 191 26.96 -23.40 -3.79
C THR A 191 28.27 -22.65 -4.04
N SER A 192 29.02 -22.32 -3.00
CA SER A 192 30.34 -21.66 -3.13
C SER A 192 31.29 -22.42 -4.07
N ASP A 193 31.33 -23.75 -3.97
CA ASP A 193 32.19 -24.62 -4.79
C ASP A 193 31.74 -24.66 -6.25
N GLU A 194 30.43 -24.61 -6.49
CA GLU A 194 29.85 -24.51 -7.83
C GLU A 194 30.12 -23.16 -8.48
N ILE A 195 30.14 -22.06 -7.69
CA ILE A 195 30.49 -20.71 -8.19
C ILE A 195 31.89 -20.73 -8.79
N GLU A 196 32.86 -21.32 -8.12
CA GLU A 196 34.25 -21.39 -8.61
C GLU A 196 34.33 -22.19 -9.88
N HIS A 197 33.68 -23.34 -9.95
CA HIS A 197 33.62 -24.18 -11.16
C HIS A 197 32.93 -23.46 -12.34
N PHE A 198 31.86 -22.71 -12.08
CA PHE A 198 31.21 -21.94 -13.14
C PHE A 198 32.06 -20.76 -13.60
N LYS A 199 32.83 -20.14 -12.70
CA LYS A 199 33.76 -19.09 -13.05
C LYS A 199 34.86 -19.58 -13.98
N GLU A 200 35.44 -20.73 -13.70
CA GLU A 200 36.41 -21.38 -14.59
C GLU A 200 35.82 -21.68 -15.97
N LYS A 201 34.56 -22.12 -16.04
CA LYS A 201 33.87 -22.32 -17.33
C LYS A 201 33.69 -21.02 -18.08
N VAL A 202 33.29 -19.92 -17.40
CA VAL A 202 33.12 -18.62 -18.02
C VAL A 202 34.45 -18.06 -18.52
N ASP A 203 35.55 -18.25 -17.79
CA ASP A 203 36.90 -17.86 -18.23
C ASP A 203 37.31 -18.63 -19.48
N THR A 204 36.98 -19.93 -19.54
CA THR A 204 37.21 -20.75 -20.74
C THR A 204 36.40 -20.28 -21.95
N ILE A 205 35.11 -19.91 -21.71
CA ILE A 205 34.25 -19.33 -22.76
C ILE A 205 34.85 -18.03 -23.28
N ALA A 206 35.24 -17.15 -22.35
CA ALA A 206 35.81 -15.84 -22.68
C ALA A 206 37.12 -16.00 -23.51
N ALA A 207 37.97 -16.95 -23.15
CA ALA A 207 39.19 -17.22 -23.90
C ALA A 207 38.87 -17.63 -25.35
N LEU A 208 37.93 -18.57 -25.55
CA LEU A 208 37.50 -18.99 -26.88
C LEU A 208 36.86 -17.82 -27.67
N MET A 209 36.09 -16.98 -27.00
CA MET A 209 35.46 -15.83 -27.67
C MET A 209 36.48 -14.79 -28.12
N LYS A 210 37.54 -14.55 -27.37
CA LYS A 210 38.62 -13.65 -27.77
C LYS A 210 39.32 -14.09 -29.07
N GLU A 211 39.34 -15.37 -29.35
CA GLU A 211 39.96 -15.92 -30.57
C GLU A 211 39.01 -15.93 -31.78
N SER A 212 37.70 -16.05 -31.57
CA SER A 212 36.76 -16.37 -32.65
C SER A 212 35.62 -15.36 -32.84
N ILE A 213 35.49 -14.38 -31.94
CA ILE A 213 34.43 -13.36 -31.97
C ILE A 213 35.07 -11.94 -32.00
N ASP A 214 34.52 -11.10 -32.86
CA ASP A 214 34.89 -9.68 -32.95
C ASP A 214 34.27 -8.88 -31.80
N ILE A 215 34.90 -8.96 -30.61
CA ILE A 215 34.42 -8.22 -29.40
C ILE A 215 34.42 -6.72 -29.67
N LYS A 216 35.39 -6.18 -30.38
CA LYS A 216 35.46 -4.73 -30.70
C LYS A 216 34.29 -4.33 -31.60
N GLY A 217 33.99 -5.14 -32.62
CA GLY A 217 32.84 -4.90 -33.50
C GLY A 217 31.49 -4.98 -32.77
N ILE A 218 31.39 -5.80 -31.69
CA ILE A 218 30.22 -5.78 -30.80
C ILE A 218 30.12 -4.47 -30.02
N ILE A 219 31.22 -3.98 -29.46
CA ILE A 219 31.27 -2.72 -28.72
C ILE A 219 30.95 -1.54 -29.66
N GLU A 220 31.52 -1.52 -30.86
CA GLU A 220 31.18 -0.52 -31.87
C GLU A 220 29.68 -0.50 -32.19
N LEU A 221 29.09 -1.70 -32.35
CA LEU A 221 27.67 -1.84 -32.58
C LEU A 221 26.85 -1.34 -31.38
N ALA A 222 27.27 -1.62 -30.16
CA ALA A 222 26.61 -1.13 -28.96
C ALA A 222 26.60 0.42 -28.88
N HIS A 223 27.64 1.06 -29.41
CA HIS A 223 27.72 2.53 -29.49
C HIS A 223 26.75 3.16 -30.49
N THR A 224 26.19 2.39 -31.42
CA THR A 224 25.19 2.90 -32.37
C THR A 224 23.81 3.07 -31.75
N ALA A 225 23.59 2.53 -30.54
CA ALA A 225 22.31 2.65 -29.85
C ALA A 225 21.94 4.11 -29.61
N THR A 226 20.71 4.48 -29.95
CA THR A 226 20.21 5.85 -29.74
C THR A 226 19.92 6.09 -28.27
N LYS A 227 20.04 7.35 -27.83
CA LYS A 227 19.63 7.70 -26.45
C LYS A 227 18.11 7.53 -26.34
N CYS A 228 17.67 6.68 -25.43
CA CYS A 228 16.25 6.62 -25.08
C CYS A 228 15.79 8.00 -24.59
N LYS A 229 14.85 8.61 -25.31
CA LYS A 229 14.18 9.82 -24.84
C LYS A 229 13.21 9.39 -23.75
N THR A 230 13.52 9.68 -22.51
CA THR A 230 12.59 9.51 -21.40
C THR A 230 11.62 10.70 -21.37
N GLY A 231 10.36 10.46 -21.03
CA GLY A 231 9.36 11.54 -20.90
C GLY A 231 9.72 12.62 -19.88
N CYS A 232 10.76 12.43 -19.07
CA CYS A 232 11.32 13.40 -18.13
C CYS A 232 12.08 14.55 -18.81
N GLU A 233 12.49 14.44 -20.08
CA GLU A 233 13.11 15.58 -20.79
C GLU A 233 12.07 16.61 -21.25
N LEU A 234 10.78 16.29 -21.24
CA LEU A 234 9.69 17.22 -21.59
C LEU A 234 9.22 18.07 -20.39
N ASN A 235 9.56 17.73 -19.17
CA ASN A 235 9.22 18.49 -17.96
C ASN A 235 10.48 18.79 -17.14
N ALA A 236 11.37 19.62 -17.66
CA ALA A 236 12.53 20.13 -16.92
C ALA A 236 12.17 20.99 -15.69
N SER A 237 10.87 21.24 -15.45
CA SER A 237 10.33 21.82 -14.21
C SER A 237 10.19 20.80 -13.07
N ASP A 238 9.95 19.52 -13.35
CA ASP A 238 9.73 18.49 -12.33
C ASP A 238 11.02 17.79 -11.88
N SER A 239 12.07 17.86 -12.69
CA SER A 239 13.39 17.32 -12.31
C SER A 239 14.07 18.09 -11.16
N LYS A 240 13.56 19.27 -10.78
CA LYS A 240 13.97 19.96 -9.54
C LYS A 240 13.28 19.43 -8.29
N ALA A 241 12.17 18.74 -8.41
CA ALA A 241 11.48 18.08 -7.29
C ALA A 241 12.17 16.77 -6.88
N CYS A 242 12.77 16.03 -7.82
CA CYS A 242 13.52 14.79 -7.53
C CYS A 242 14.94 15.00 -6.97
N LYS A 243 15.47 16.23 -6.96
CA LYS A 243 16.82 16.54 -6.38
C LYS A 243 16.78 17.24 -5.04
N LYS A 244 15.61 17.40 -4.43
CA LYS A 244 15.47 17.67 -3.00
C LYS A 244 15.03 16.39 -2.27
N THR A 245 15.85 15.34 -2.33
CA THR A 245 16.00 14.50 -1.15
C THR A 245 16.65 15.39 -0.10
N GLU A 246 15.82 16.12 0.61
CA GLU A 246 16.14 16.58 1.94
C GLU A 246 16.72 15.38 2.68
N LYS A 247 17.76 15.60 3.44
CA LYS A 247 18.33 14.65 4.39
C LYS A 247 17.15 14.03 5.14
N SER A 248 16.72 12.84 4.71
CA SER A 248 15.84 12.02 5.52
C SER A 248 16.57 11.83 6.84
N ASN A 249 15.97 12.23 7.92
CA ASN A 249 16.47 11.89 9.24
C ASN A 249 16.67 10.36 9.23
N LYS A 250 17.81 9.87 9.74
CA LYS A 250 18.13 8.43 9.83
C LYS A 250 17.04 7.62 10.53
N GLU A 251 16.03 8.26 11.07
CA GLU A 251 14.94 7.72 11.88
C GLU A 251 13.70 7.28 11.10
N ASP A 252 13.56 7.64 9.80
CA ASP A 252 12.38 7.34 8.97
C ASP A 252 12.57 6.16 7.99
N ILE A 253 13.70 5.45 8.05
CA ILE A 253 13.98 4.34 7.14
C ILE A 253 13.21 3.09 7.60
N ILE A 254 12.40 2.51 6.71
CA ILE A 254 11.65 1.28 6.93
C ILE A 254 12.56 0.07 6.71
N HIS A 255 12.71 -0.82 7.68
CA HIS A 255 13.54 -2.00 7.56
C HIS A 255 12.70 -3.20 7.09
N ILE A 256 13.04 -3.74 5.93
CA ILE A 256 12.36 -4.90 5.34
C ILE A 256 13.28 -6.12 5.45
N ALA A 257 12.91 -7.10 6.27
CA ALA A 257 13.63 -8.36 6.33
C ALA A 257 13.44 -9.14 5.02
N VAL A 258 14.53 -9.57 4.40
CA VAL A 258 14.52 -10.30 3.12
C VAL A 258 15.24 -11.64 3.31
N ALA A 259 14.49 -12.73 3.15
CA ALA A 259 15.08 -14.07 3.17
C ALA A 259 16.04 -14.25 1.99
N ARG A 260 17.29 -14.60 2.26
CA ARG A 260 18.31 -14.75 1.23
C ARG A 260 19.34 -15.83 1.62
N ASP A 261 19.14 -17.03 1.14
CA ASP A 261 20.06 -18.17 1.23
C ASP A 261 19.80 -19.15 0.09
N GLU A 262 20.28 -20.39 0.21
CA GLU A 262 20.12 -21.42 -0.81
C GLU A 262 18.67 -21.87 -0.98
N ALA A 263 17.87 -21.80 0.09
CA ALA A 263 16.44 -22.13 0.05
C ALA A 263 15.57 -20.99 -0.50
N PHE A 264 16.02 -19.71 -0.37
CA PHE A 264 15.29 -18.51 -0.75
C PHE A 264 16.17 -17.60 -1.61
N CYS A 265 16.20 -17.85 -2.91
CA CYS A 265 17.12 -17.18 -3.83
C CYS A 265 16.45 -16.55 -5.06
N PHE A 266 15.16 -16.77 -5.30
CA PHE A 266 14.44 -16.27 -6.47
C PHE A 266 13.86 -14.88 -6.20
N LEU A 267 14.65 -13.85 -6.36
CA LEU A 267 14.23 -12.49 -6.15
C LEU A 267 14.60 -11.60 -7.35
N TYR A 268 13.79 -10.60 -7.61
CA TYR A 268 14.12 -9.53 -8.53
C TYR A 268 14.92 -8.45 -7.79
N GLU A 269 16.17 -8.18 -8.24
CA GLU A 269 16.98 -7.12 -7.66
C GLU A 269 16.31 -5.73 -7.84
N ASP A 270 15.53 -5.58 -8.92
CA ASP A 270 14.74 -4.38 -9.20
C ASP A 270 13.67 -4.12 -8.12
N ASN A 271 13.13 -5.15 -7.47
CA ASN A 271 12.22 -5.00 -6.34
C ASN A 271 12.92 -4.37 -5.13
N LEU A 272 14.16 -4.78 -4.87
CA LEU A 272 14.96 -4.23 -3.79
C LEU A 272 15.40 -2.79 -4.08
N GLU A 273 15.75 -2.49 -5.34
CA GLU A 273 16.04 -1.12 -5.79
C GLU A 273 14.81 -0.23 -5.60
N PHE A 274 13.63 -0.70 -6.01
CA PHE A 274 12.36 0.01 -5.82
C PHE A 274 12.09 0.31 -4.34
N LEU A 275 12.33 -0.63 -3.44
CA LEU A 275 12.17 -0.43 -2.00
C LEU A 275 13.12 0.66 -1.48
N ARG A 276 14.41 0.61 -1.86
CA ARG A 276 15.40 1.63 -1.46
C ARG A 276 15.02 3.04 -1.92
N GLU A 277 14.52 3.17 -3.16
CA GLU A 277 14.05 4.44 -3.72
C GLU A 277 12.86 5.03 -2.96
N HIS A 278 12.08 4.18 -2.27
CA HIS A 278 10.91 4.58 -1.50
C HIS A 278 11.15 4.63 0.02
N GLY A 279 12.43 4.72 0.44
CA GLY A 279 12.81 4.90 1.84
C GLY A 279 12.78 3.63 2.67
N CYS A 280 12.96 2.46 2.03
CA CYS A 280 13.09 1.18 2.71
C CYS A 280 14.53 0.66 2.61
N GLU A 281 15.02 0.03 3.67
CA GLU A 281 16.32 -0.65 3.70
C GLU A 281 16.09 -2.17 3.81
N PRO A 282 16.49 -2.95 2.79
CA PRO A 282 16.46 -4.41 2.86
C PRO A 282 17.50 -4.93 3.85
N VAL A 283 17.06 -5.69 4.84
CA VAL A 283 17.88 -6.36 5.85
C VAL A 283 17.87 -7.86 5.57
N TYR A 284 19.01 -8.42 5.14
CA TYR A 284 19.06 -9.83 4.76
C TYR A 284 19.18 -10.75 5.97
N PHE A 285 18.52 -11.90 5.90
CA PHE A 285 18.62 -12.98 6.87
C PHE A 285 18.52 -14.34 6.19
N SER A 286 19.00 -15.38 6.87
CA SER A 286 18.98 -16.76 6.37
C SER A 286 18.04 -17.63 7.19
N PRO A 287 16.88 -18.04 6.67
CA PRO A 287 16.04 -19.03 7.32
C PRO A 287 16.75 -20.36 7.64
N LEU A 288 17.76 -20.72 6.89
CA LEU A 288 18.57 -21.92 7.14
C LEU A 288 19.52 -21.78 8.35
N ARG A 289 20.13 -20.61 8.55
CA ARG A 289 21.25 -20.41 9.48
C ARG A 289 20.92 -19.55 10.69
N ASP A 290 20.15 -18.50 10.52
CA ASP A 290 19.80 -17.58 11.59
C ASP A 290 18.74 -18.18 12.51
N LYS A 291 18.76 -17.81 13.79
CA LYS A 291 17.86 -18.39 14.80
C LYS A 291 16.60 -17.56 15.01
N LYS A 292 16.60 -16.31 14.60
CA LYS A 292 15.46 -15.36 14.63
C LYS A 292 15.55 -14.38 13.50
N LEU A 293 14.46 -13.70 13.21
CA LEU A 293 14.42 -12.55 12.31
C LEU A 293 15.30 -11.42 12.86
N PRO A 294 15.83 -10.55 12.00
CA PRO A 294 16.52 -9.34 12.45
C PRO A 294 15.62 -8.52 13.38
N ASP A 295 16.25 -7.82 14.34
CA ASP A 295 15.54 -6.92 15.22
C ASP A 295 15.06 -5.66 14.44
N ASP A 296 14.06 -4.96 14.93
CA ASP A 296 13.53 -3.69 14.41
C ASP A 296 13.12 -3.72 12.92
N ILE A 297 12.49 -4.82 12.49
CA ILE A 297 11.95 -4.95 11.13
C ILE A 297 10.48 -4.51 11.07
N ASP A 298 10.12 -3.91 9.95
CA ASP A 298 8.79 -3.36 9.67
C ASP A 298 8.01 -4.16 8.63
N GLY A 299 8.69 -5.05 7.91
CA GLY A 299 8.11 -5.93 6.90
C GLY A 299 8.99 -7.14 6.62
N LEU A 300 8.41 -8.14 5.97
CA LEU A 300 9.05 -9.42 5.68
C LEU A 300 8.81 -9.82 4.22
N LEU A 301 9.86 -10.18 3.52
CA LEU A 301 9.83 -10.76 2.18
C LEU A 301 10.42 -12.17 2.21
N LEU A 302 9.57 -13.16 1.95
CA LEU A 302 9.93 -14.56 1.75
C LEU A 302 9.76 -14.87 0.26
N TYR A 303 10.82 -14.68 -0.50
CA TYR A 303 10.80 -14.93 -1.93
C TYR A 303 10.83 -16.42 -2.27
N GLY A 304 10.73 -16.76 -3.55
CA GLY A 304 10.86 -18.10 -4.04
C GLY A 304 12.26 -18.68 -3.90
N GLY A 305 12.39 -19.92 -4.22
CA GLY A 305 13.62 -20.70 -4.14
C GLY A 305 13.32 -22.19 -4.12
N TYR A 306 14.13 -22.95 -3.42
CA TYR A 306 14.03 -24.40 -3.31
C TYR A 306 13.92 -24.88 -1.84
N PRO A 307 12.92 -24.44 -1.07
CA PRO A 307 12.78 -24.84 0.32
C PRO A 307 12.58 -26.36 0.47
N GLU A 308 12.03 -27.02 -0.54
CA GLU A 308 11.85 -28.46 -0.57
C GLU A 308 13.18 -29.24 -0.57
N LEU A 309 14.25 -28.69 -1.19
CA LEU A 309 15.58 -29.30 -1.19
C LEU A 309 16.25 -29.16 0.19
N HIS A 310 15.85 -28.19 0.97
CA HIS A 310 16.36 -27.87 2.30
C HIS A 310 15.31 -28.08 3.40
N ALA A 311 14.28 -28.90 3.12
CA ALA A 311 13.13 -29.05 4.00
C ALA A 311 13.51 -29.56 5.40
N LYS A 312 14.53 -30.45 5.50
CA LYS A 312 15.02 -30.95 6.78
C LYS A 312 15.68 -29.84 7.58
N GLU A 313 16.61 -29.11 7.00
CA GLU A 313 17.35 -28.03 7.67
C GLU A 313 16.41 -26.91 8.12
N LEU A 314 15.45 -26.50 7.28
CA LEU A 314 14.41 -25.54 7.63
C LEU A 314 13.53 -26.04 8.77
N SER A 315 13.19 -27.34 8.75
CA SER A 315 12.42 -27.99 9.82
C SER A 315 13.17 -28.01 11.15
N ASP A 316 14.46 -28.32 11.12
CA ASP A 316 15.30 -28.40 12.31
C ASP A 316 15.52 -27.01 12.95
N ASN A 317 15.36 -25.92 12.21
CA ASN A 317 15.44 -24.54 12.71
C ASN A 317 14.12 -24.06 13.32
N VAL A 318 13.71 -24.73 14.42
CA VAL A 318 12.43 -24.48 15.12
C VAL A 318 12.32 -23.03 15.60
N SER A 319 13.42 -22.44 16.05
CA SER A 319 13.44 -21.08 16.57
C SER A 319 13.02 -20.06 15.50
N MET A 320 13.63 -20.14 14.31
CA MET A 320 13.30 -19.24 13.19
C MET A 320 11.87 -19.45 12.70
N ARG A 321 11.42 -20.70 12.57
CA ARG A 321 10.04 -21.01 12.16
C ARG A 321 9.00 -20.39 13.08
N ASN A 322 9.22 -20.53 14.40
CA ASN A 322 8.31 -19.96 15.40
C ASN A 322 8.34 -18.43 15.39
N ASP A 323 9.53 -17.82 15.30
CA ASP A 323 9.67 -16.36 15.28
C ASP A 323 8.95 -15.75 14.05
N ILE A 324 9.11 -16.35 12.87
CA ILE A 324 8.39 -15.94 11.65
C ILE A 324 6.87 -16.07 11.85
N ALA A 325 6.41 -17.22 12.35
CA ALA A 325 4.99 -17.47 12.56
C ALA A 325 4.37 -16.49 13.57
N ASP A 326 5.05 -16.26 14.69
CA ASP A 326 4.56 -15.38 15.75
C ASP A 326 4.51 -13.92 15.29
N LYS A 327 5.54 -13.44 14.56
CA LYS A 327 5.57 -12.08 14.03
C LYS A 327 4.51 -11.85 12.95
N ILE A 328 4.30 -12.81 12.04
CA ILE A 328 3.23 -12.70 11.02
C ILE A 328 1.85 -12.70 11.69
N ARG A 329 1.59 -13.60 12.67
CA ARG A 329 0.34 -13.60 13.44
C ARG A 329 0.17 -12.33 14.28
N GLY A 330 1.29 -11.73 14.73
CA GLY A 330 1.33 -10.42 15.39
C GLY A 330 1.08 -9.23 14.45
N GLY A 331 0.90 -9.48 13.14
CA GLY A 331 0.56 -8.47 12.14
C GLY A 331 1.76 -7.88 11.40
N LEU A 332 2.96 -8.48 11.48
CA LEU A 332 4.09 -8.08 10.63
C LEU A 332 3.71 -8.22 9.15
N PRO A 333 3.75 -7.15 8.34
CA PRO A 333 3.47 -7.21 6.92
C PRO A 333 4.41 -8.19 6.20
N CYS A 334 3.83 -9.15 5.49
CA CYS A 334 4.59 -10.21 4.85
C CYS A 334 4.13 -10.43 3.40
N ILE A 335 5.08 -10.50 2.48
CA ILE A 335 4.90 -11.04 1.14
C ILE A 335 5.67 -12.36 1.07
N ALA A 336 4.97 -13.47 0.81
CA ALA A 336 5.52 -14.80 0.69
C ALA A 336 5.18 -15.40 -0.68
N GLU A 337 6.20 -15.55 -1.53
CA GLU A 337 6.06 -15.99 -2.92
C GLU A 337 6.63 -17.39 -3.12
N CYS A 338 5.91 -18.26 -3.83
CA CYS A 338 6.38 -19.58 -4.30
C CYS A 338 7.04 -20.40 -3.17
N GLY A 339 8.37 -20.50 -3.11
CA GLY A 339 9.10 -21.17 -2.03
C GLY A 339 8.81 -20.57 -0.66
N GLY A 340 8.70 -19.24 -0.55
CA GLY A 340 8.31 -18.56 0.67
C GLY A 340 6.89 -18.91 1.12
N TYR A 341 5.96 -19.02 0.17
CA TYR A 341 4.60 -19.50 0.43
C TYR A 341 4.61 -20.94 0.95
N LEU A 342 5.37 -21.86 0.32
CA LEU A 342 5.50 -23.24 0.78
C LEU A 342 6.10 -23.34 2.20
N TYR A 343 7.04 -22.45 2.55
CA TYR A 343 7.62 -22.38 3.88
C TYR A 343 6.62 -21.91 4.96
N LEU A 344 5.63 -21.11 4.60
CA LEU A 344 4.56 -20.70 5.52
C LEU A 344 3.56 -21.82 5.81
N HIS A 345 3.56 -22.92 5.07
CA HIS A 345 2.69 -24.06 5.32
C HIS A 345 3.01 -24.74 6.66
N LYS A 346 2.09 -25.55 7.13
CA LYS A 346 2.32 -26.43 8.29
C LYS A 346 3.33 -27.53 7.99
N LYS A 347 3.34 -28.03 6.74
CA LYS A 347 4.18 -29.12 6.29
C LYS A 347 4.65 -28.93 4.85
N LEU A 348 5.81 -29.49 4.54
CA LEU A 348 6.38 -29.52 3.18
C LEU A 348 6.96 -30.90 2.87
N GLU A 349 6.55 -31.48 1.74
CA GLU A 349 7.13 -32.73 1.21
C GLU A 349 8.46 -32.42 0.50
N ALA A 350 9.51 -33.13 0.87
CA ALA A 350 10.82 -33.08 0.23
C ALA A 350 10.90 -34.03 -0.99
N PRO A 351 11.94 -33.94 -1.84
CA PRO A 351 12.13 -34.85 -2.99
C PRO A 351 12.17 -36.33 -2.63
N ASP A 352 12.62 -36.68 -1.43
CA ASP A 352 12.63 -38.05 -0.88
C ASP A 352 11.25 -38.49 -0.35
N LYS A 353 10.20 -37.70 -0.59
CA LYS A 353 8.83 -37.91 -0.15
C LYS A 353 8.60 -37.88 1.35
N LYS A 354 9.59 -37.49 2.15
CA LYS A 354 9.39 -37.21 3.55
C LYS A 354 8.74 -35.85 3.72
N VAL A 355 7.89 -35.76 4.74
CA VAL A 355 7.15 -34.54 5.05
C VAL A 355 7.71 -33.91 6.31
N TYR A 356 8.11 -32.66 6.21
CA TYR A 356 8.76 -31.90 7.28
C TYR A 356 7.86 -30.75 7.76
N PRO A 357 7.82 -30.47 9.07
CA PRO A 357 7.11 -29.30 9.59
C PRO A 357 7.79 -27.99 9.18
N MET A 358 6.98 -27.00 8.79
CA MET A 358 7.41 -25.66 8.39
C MET A 358 6.87 -24.58 9.35
N ALA A 359 6.79 -23.31 8.96
CA ALA A 359 6.40 -22.23 9.87
C ALA A 359 4.95 -22.33 10.41
N GLY A 360 4.04 -22.97 9.69
CA GLY A 360 2.69 -23.28 10.19
C GLY A 360 1.78 -22.06 10.30
N VAL A 361 1.99 -21.05 9.49
CA VAL A 361 1.08 -19.89 9.35
C VAL A 361 -0.16 -20.31 8.54
N ILE A 362 0.04 -21.18 7.55
CA ILE A 362 -1.01 -21.72 6.68
C ILE A 362 -1.20 -23.18 7.03
N ASP A 363 -2.46 -23.58 7.30
CA ASP A 363 -2.81 -24.96 7.65
C ASP A 363 -2.95 -25.82 6.39
N GLY A 364 -1.82 -26.13 5.76
CA GLY A 364 -1.73 -26.91 4.54
C GLY A 364 -0.40 -27.64 4.43
N THR A 365 -0.29 -28.46 3.36
CA THR A 365 0.91 -29.22 2.98
C THR A 365 1.33 -28.87 1.57
N GLY A 366 2.58 -28.43 1.41
CA GLY A 366 3.25 -28.37 0.11
C GLY A 366 3.70 -29.76 -0.31
N TYR A 367 3.42 -30.17 -1.54
CA TYR A 367 3.73 -31.52 -2.04
C TYR A 367 4.28 -31.51 -3.47
N ASN A 368 5.07 -32.52 -3.81
CA ASN A 368 5.61 -32.71 -5.14
C ASN A 368 4.54 -33.25 -6.10
N ALA A 369 4.15 -32.47 -7.07
CA ALA A 369 3.16 -32.86 -8.06
C ALA A 369 3.72 -33.70 -9.22
N GLY A 370 5.02 -33.98 -9.24
CA GLY A 370 5.70 -34.87 -10.22
C GLY A 370 5.83 -34.29 -11.63
N ARG A 371 5.30 -33.11 -11.88
CA ARG A 371 5.39 -32.40 -13.17
C ARG A 371 5.30 -30.89 -12.94
N LEU A 372 5.74 -30.13 -13.94
CA LEU A 372 5.55 -28.68 -13.95
C LEU A 372 4.05 -28.36 -13.79
N GLN A 373 3.71 -27.59 -12.76
CA GLN A 373 2.32 -27.28 -12.43
C GLN A 373 1.85 -26.07 -13.21
N ARG A 374 2.59 -24.97 -13.12
CA ARG A 374 2.29 -23.75 -13.83
C ARG A 374 3.55 -23.06 -14.31
N PHE A 375 3.40 -22.36 -15.42
CA PHE A 375 4.42 -21.53 -16.03
C PHE A 375 3.76 -20.39 -16.79
N GLY A 376 4.26 -19.18 -16.63
CA GLY A 376 3.90 -18.02 -17.43
C GLY A 376 3.32 -16.85 -16.64
N TYR A 377 2.87 -15.88 -17.41
CA TYR A 377 2.28 -14.64 -16.88
C TYR A 377 0.83 -14.81 -16.45
N MET A 378 0.45 -14.03 -15.45
CA MET A 378 -0.91 -14.01 -14.95
C MET A 378 -1.30 -12.65 -14.34
N THR A 379 -2.58 -12.45 -14.20
CA THR A 379 -3.17 -11.29 -13.54
C THR A 379 -3.95 -11.76 -12.31
N LEU A 380 -3.62 -11.20 -11.16
CA LEU A 380 -4.33 -11.44 -9.90
C LEU A 380 -5.31 -10.31 -9.65
N THR A 381 -6.60 -10.64 -9.52
CA THR A 381 -7.65 -9.69 -9.16
C THR A 381 -8.12 -9.96 -7.74
N ALA A 382 -8.04 -8.97 -6.87
CA ALA A 382 -8.41 -9.12 -5.47
C ALA A 382 -9.92 -9.31 -5.28
N GLY A 383 -10.35 -10.39 -4.64
CA GLY A 383 -11.75 -10.67 -4.29
C GLY A 383 -12.25 -9.87 -3.09
N ARG A 384 -11.34 -9.38 -2.27
CA ARG A 384 -11.56 -8.52 -1.08
C ARG A 384 -10.43 -7.49 -0.97
N ASN A 385 -10.57 -6.50 -0.08
CA ASN A 385 -9.47 -5.58 0.21
C ASN A 385 -8.31 -6.34 0.83
N THR A 386 -7.09 -6.04 0.38
CA THR A 386 -5.87 -6.68 0.85
C THR A 386 -4.75 -5.65 0.98
N MET A 387 -3.64 -6.05 1.60
CA MET A 387 -2.42 -5.26 1.65
C MET A 387 -1.96 -4.77 0.27
N LEU A 388 -2.11 -5.58 -0.78
CA LEU A 388 -1.59 -5.27 -2.13
C LEU A 388 -2.60 -4.57 -3.05
N ALA A 389 -3.90 -4.83 -2.86
CA ALA A 389 -4.94 -4.31 -3.76
C ALA A 389 -6.30 -4.20 -3.08
N ASP A 390 -7.10 -3.22 -3.49
CA ASP A 390 -8.50 -3.13 -3.14
C ASP A 390 -9.32 -4.16 -3.91
N LYS A 391 -10.50 -4.51 -3.39
CA LYS A 391 -11.43 -5.42 -4.06
C LYS A 391 -11.68 -5.01 -5.51
N GLY A 392 -11.52 -5.94 -6.44
CA GLY A 392 -11.71 -5.75 -7.87
C GLY A 392 -10.52 -5.07 -8.59
N LYS A 393 -9.46 -4.67 -7.89
CA LYS A 393 -8.21 -4.20 -8.50
C LYS A 393 -7.28 -5.36 -8.78
N SER A 394 -6.44 -5.20 -9.79
CA SER A 394 -5.58 -6.25 -10.30
C SER A 394 -4.11 -5.83 -10.33
N PHE A 395 -3.22 -6.80 -10.23
CA PHE A 395 -1.79 -6.66 -10.46
C PHE A 395 -1.26 -7.86 -11.23
N SER A 396 -0.14 -7.66 -11.95
CA SER A 396 0.49 -8.69 -12.79
C SER A 396 1.53 -9.49 -12.02
N ALA A 397 1.67 -10.77 -12.36
CA ALA A 397 2.65 -11.67 -11.74
C ALA A 397 3.11 -12.75 -12.74
N HIS A 398 4.11 -13.53 -12.34
CA HIS A 398 4.63 -14.66 -13.08
C HIS A 398 4.73 -15.88 -12.17
N GLU A 399 4.44 -17.06 -12.69
CA GLU A 399 4.56 -18.33 -11.96
C GLU A 399 5.50 -19.31 -12.67
N PHE A 400 6.26 -20.04 -11.86
CA PHE A 400 7.07 -21.18 -12.30
C PHE A 400 7.32 -22.12 -11.12
N HIS A 401 6.58 -23.24 -11.01
CA HIS A 401 6.75 -24.18 -9.90
C HIS A 401 6.38 -25.62 -10.25
N TYR A 402 7.03 -26.58 -9.57
CA TYR A 402 6.79 -28.02 -9.64
C TYR A 402 6.04 -28.54 -8.41
N TRP A 403 6.23 -27.92 -7.26
CA TRP A 403 5.46 -28.21 -6.05
C TRP A 403 4.09 -27.55 -6.11
N ASN A 404 3.13 -28.14 -5.40
CA ASN A 404 1.78 -27.62 -5.30
C ASN A 404 1.36 -27.57 -3.82
N SER A 405 0.18 -27.04 -3.53
CA SER A 405 -0.41 -26.94 -2.19
C SER A 405 -1.78 -27.61 -2.16
N ASP A 406 -2.09 -28.32 -1.08
CA ASP A 406 -3.44 -28.80 -0.77
C ASP A 406 -4.35 -27.67 -0.22
N CYS A 407 -3.78 -26.51 0.11
CA CYS A 407 -4.48 -25.34 0.64
C CYS A 407 -4.11 -24.11 -0.19
N LYS A 408 -4.89 -23.85 -1.25
CA LYS A 408 -4.55 -22.85 -2.28
C LYS A 408 -4.89 -21.41 -1.90
N GLY A 409 -5.72 -21.18 -0.86
CA GLY A 409 -6.27 -19.86 -0.56
C GLY A 409 -7.48 -19.51 -1.43
N ASP A 410 -8.09 -18.35 -1.13
CA ASP A 410 -9.40 -17.96 -1.69
C ASP A 410 -9.50 -16.47 -2.05
N THR A 411 -8.38 -15.76 -2.03
CA THR A 411 -8.43 -14.28 -2.04
C THR A 411 -8.38 -13.68 -3.42
N TYR A 412 -7.66 -14.30 -4.35
CA TYR A 412 -7.44 -13.72 -5.67
C TYR A 412 -8.04 -14.59 -6.79
N SER A 413 -8.69 -13.93 -7.74
CA SER A 413 -9.01 -14.53 -9.03
C SER A 413 -7.80 -14.40 -9.94
N VAL A 414 -7.13 -15.53 -10.23
CA VAL A 414 -5.89 -15.59 -11.00
C VAL A 414 -6.21 -15.98 -12.43
N THR A 415 -5.99 -15.06 -13.35
CA THR A 415 -6.23 -15.25 -14.79
C THR A 415 -4.93 -15.48 -15.50
N LYS A 416 -4.76 -16.65 -16.16
CA LYS A 416 -3.59 -16.93 -16.99
C LYS A 416 -3.60 -16.14 -18.27
N ALA A 417 -2.45 -15.59 -18.62
CA ALA A 417 -2.30 -14.83 -19.86
C ALA A 417 -2.33 -15.70 -21.12
N SER A 418 -1.95 -16.98 -21.04
CA SER A 418 -1.83 -17.88 -22.21
C SER A 418 -3.16 -18.34 -22.76
N ASP A 419 -4.13 -18.64 -21.93
CA ASP A 419 -5.41 -19.27 -22.31
C ASP A 419 -6.64 -18.62 -21.69
N GLY A 420 -6.45 -17.58 -20.84
CA GLY A 420 -7.52 -16.89 -20.15
C GLY A 420 -8.20 -17.71 -19.05
N SER A 421 -7.67 -18.88 -18.70
CA SER A 421 -8.22 -19.70 -17.61
C SER A 421 -8.14 -18.97 -16.27
N VAL A 422 -9.19 -19.11 -15.44
CA VAL A 422 -9.31 -18.44 -14.16
C VAL A 422 -9.39 -19.46 -13.05
N GLU A 423 -8.56 -19.30 -12.03
CA GLU A 423 -8.64 -20.06 -10.77
C GLU A 423 -8.68 -19.11 -9.59
N ILE A 424 -9.29 -19.55 -8.47
CA ILE A 424 -9.27 -18.78 -7.23
C ILE A 424 -8.19 -19.36 -6.33
N GLU A 425 -7.23 -18.52 -5.94
CA GLU A 425 -6.12 -18.94 -5.09
C GLU A 425 -5.41 -17.76 -4.41
N GLY A 426 -4.38 -18.08 -3.62
CA GLY A 426 -3.57 -17.13 -2.86
C GLY A 426 -4.28 -16.62 -1.61
N TYR A 427 -3.47 -16.31 -0.62
CA TYR A 427 -3.90 -15.71 0.63
C TYR A 427 -3.62 -14.21 0.60
N GLY A 428 -4.64 -13.42 0.92
CA GLY A 428 -4.51 -11.98 1.05
C GLY A 428 -5.27 -11.46 2.26
N SER A 429 -4.60 -10.71 3.13
CA SER A 429 -5.18 -9.96 4.23
C SER A 429 -4.61 -8.53 4.26
N ASP A 430 -4.90 -7.77 5.29
CA ASP A 430 -4.35 -6.43 5.48
C ASP A 430 -2.84 -6.43 5.71
N THR A 431 -2.24 -7.58 6.10
CA THR A 431 -0.81 -7.70 6.40
C THR A 431 -0.11 -8.89 5.74
N LEU A 432 -0.82 -9.77 5.05
CA LEU A 432 -0.23 -10.95 4.42
C LEU A 432 -0.63 -11.06 2.95
N TYR A 433 0.35 -11.30 2.10
CA TYR A 433 0.20 -11.94 0.80
C TYR A 433 0.98 -13.25 0.80
N ALA A 434 0.37 -14.37 0.43
CA ALA A 434 1.05 -15.64 0.26
C ALA A 434 0.46 -16.42 -0.92
N GLY A 435 1.30 -16.82 -1.88
CA GLY A 435 0.89 -17.52 -3.09
C GLY A 435 2.08 -17.95 -3.96
N PHE A 436 1.81 -18.71 -5.02
CA PHE A 436 2.86 -19.08 -5.97
C PHE A 436 3.33 -17.92 -6.85
N PRO A 437 2.46 -16.97 -7.27
CA PRO A 437 2.85 -15.88 -8.16
C PRO A 437 3.94 -14.97 -7.60
N HIS A 438 4.94 -14.64 -8.44
CA HIS A 438 5.99 -13.67 -8.16
C HIS A 438 5.59 -12.28 -8.66
N ILE A 439 5.77 -11.26 -7.84
CA ILE A 439 5.38 -9.88 -8.11
C ILE A 439 6.61 -9.05 -8.48
N TYR A 440 6.54 -8.36 -9.62
CA TYR A 440 7.56 -7.42 -10.06
C TYR A 440 7.13 -5.98 -9.72
N PHE A 441 7.76 -5.36 -8.72
CA PHE A 441 7.35 -4.07 -8.16
C PHE A 441 7.40 -2.90 -9.15
N PRO A 442 8.43 -2.78 -10.02
CA PRO A 442 8.44 -1.68 -11.00
C PRO A 442 7.22 -1.69 -11.94
N GLY A 443 6.67 -2.86 -12.24
CA GLY A 443 5.43 -3.01 -13.01
C GLY A 443 4.15 -2.91 -12.18
N ASN A 444 4.24 -3.06 -10.86
CA ASN A 444 3.10 -3.05 -9.93
C ASN A 444 3.29 -1.98 -8.83
N LYS A 445 3.62 -0.74 -9.25
CA LYS A 445 3.99 0.36 -8.36
C LYS A 445 2.98 0.60 -7.24
N GLU A 446 1.69 0.44 -7.52
CA GLU A 446 0.63 0.64 -6.51
C GLU A 446 0.66 -0.45 -5.43
N ALA A 447 0.76 -1.73 -5.82
CA ALA A 447 0.86 -2.85 -4.87
C ALA A 447 2.10 -2.71 -3.98
N ALA A 448 3.25 -2.32 -4.56
CA ALA A 448 4.47 -2.08 -3.82
C ALA A 448 4.35 -0.91 -2.83
N ARG A 449 3.74 0.22 -3.25
CA ARG A 449 3.49 1.37 -2.35
C ARG A 449 2.55 1.02 -1.20
N ARG A 450 1.53 0.23 -1.45
CA ARG A 450 0.60 -0.26 -0.41
C ARG A 450 1.32 -1.14 0.61
N PHE A 451 2.18 -2.05 0.16
CA PHE A 451 3.04 -2.83 1.05
C PHE A 451 3.92 -1.92 1.93
N ILE A 452 4.63 -0.96 1.33
CA ILE A 452 5.47 -0.01 2.07
C ILE A 452 4.64 0.80 3.08
N LYS A 453 3.46 1.26 2.68
CA LYS A 453 2.53 1.95 3.59
C LYS A 453 2.14 1.08 4.78
N THR A 454 1.84 -0.20 4.54
CA THR A 454 1.49 -1.15 5.61
C THR A 454 2.67 -1.37 6.56
N CYS A 455 3.90 -1.46 6.03
CA CYS A 455 5.12 -1.55 6.86
C CYS A 455 5.31 -0.31 7.74
N ARG A 456 5.08 0.89 7.21
CA ARG A 456 5.10 2.12 8.01
C ARG A 456 4.05 2.10 9.12
N CYS A 457 2.83 1.69 8.81
CA CYS A 457 1.76 1.55 9.82
C CYS A 457 2.13 0.53 10.91
N TYR A 458 2.76 -0.59 10.54
CA TYR A 458 3.22 -1.61 11.48
C TYR A 458 4.31 -1.07 12.41
N ARG A 459 5.30 -0.36 11.87
CA ARG A 459 6.35 0.33 12.66
C ARG A 459 5.75 1.28 13.70
N HIS A 460 4.79 2.11 13.27
CA HIS A 460 4.08 3.03 14.16
C HIS A 460 3.31 2.29 15.26
N LYS A 461 2.74 1.12 14.95
CA LYS A 461 2.07 0.27 15.94
C LYS A 461 3.04 -0.37 16.94
N LEU A 462 4.25 -0.78 16.52
CA LEU A 462 5.27 -1.41 17.38
C LEU A 462 5.99 -0.42 18.28
N SER A 463 6.23 0.80 17.82
CA SER A 463 6.96 1.80 18.61
C SER A 463 6.21 2.17 19.90
N GLY A 464 4.94 1.71 20.06
CA GLY A 464 4.12 1.86 21.27
C GLY A 464 3.99 3.32 21.78
N ILE A 465 4.86 4.15 21.23
CA ILE A 465 4.92 5.60 21.34
C ILE A 465 5.33 6.09 19.96
N ASP A 466 4.34 6.37 19.15
CA ASP A 466 4.53 7.06 17.89
C ASP A 466 5.38 8.32 18.16
N LYS A 467 6.53 8.48 17.48
CA LYS A 467 7.31 9.72 17.58
C LYS A 467 6.49 10.94 17.17
N ASP A 468 5.48 10.75 16.35
CA ASP A 468 4.50 11.79 16.08
C ASP A 468 3.58 11.99 17.30
N ILE A 469 3.27 10.94 18.09
CA ILE A 469 2.64 11.06 19.41
C ILE A 469 3.57 11.77 20.41
N GLU A 470 4.88 11.53 20.40
CA GLU A 470 5.82 12.30 21.24
C GLU A 470 5.86 13.77 20.85
N LYS A 471 5.91 14.10 19.55
CA LYS A 471 5.80 15.47 19.05
C LYS A 471 4.44 16.07 19.36
N LEU A 472 3.36 15.28 19.21
CA LEU A 472 2.00 15.69 19.56
C LEU A 472 1.82 15.76 21.06
N ALA A 473 2.42 14.88 21.87
CA ALA A 473 2.43 14.90 23.31
C ALA A 473 3.17 16.12 23.87
N ALA A 474 4.19 16.62 23.17
CA ALA A 474 4.82 17.90 23.51
C ALA A 474 3.87 19.09 23.29
N ILE A 475 2.91 18.96 22.36
CA ILE A 475 1.88 19.98 22.06
C ILE A 475 0.62 19.74 22.90
N PHE A 476 0.21 18.47 23.01
CA PHE A 476 -0.97 17.98 23.70
C PHE A 476 -0.59 16.86 24.68
N PRO A 477 -0.08 17.18 25.88
CA PRO A 477 0.33 16.16 26.86
C PRO A 477 -0.78 15.20 27.24
N GLU A 478 -2.02 15.62 27.09
CA GLU A 478 -3.22 14.83 27.39
C GLU A 478 -3.29 13.54 26.56
N LEU A 479 -2.73 13.51 25.34
CA LEU A 479 -2.73 12.32 24.46
C LEU A 479 -2.02 11.12 25.11
N THR A 480 -1.02 11.35 25.95
CA THR A 480 -0.28 10.27 26.63
C THR A 480 -1.10 9.55 27.71
N THR A 481 -2.22 10.15 28.12
CA THR A 481 -3.10 9.58 29.16
C THR A 481 -4.21 8.70 28.58
N ILE A 482 -4.39 8.71 27.25
CA ILE A 482 -5.42 7.92 26.57
C ILE A 482 -5.08 6.43 26.68
N LYS A 483 -6.04 5.64 27.17
CA LYS A 483 -5.95 4.19 27.27
C LYS A 483 -7.04 3.54 26.42
N ALA A 484 -6.82 2.33 25.96
CA ALA A 484 -7.89 1.55 25.34
C ALA A 484 -9.06 1.34 26.33
N PRO A 485 -10.29 1.15 25.85
CA PRO A 485 -11.42 0.73 26.67
C PRO A 485 -11.13 -0.54 27.46
N ASP A 486 -11.81 -0.72 28.58
CA ASP A 486 -11.62 -1.86 29.47
C ASP A 486 -12.26 -3.13 28.89
N ASN A 487 -11.42 -4.06 28.44
CA ASN A 487 -11.86 -5.33 27.85
C ASN A 487 -12.64 -6.22 28.82
N ASN A 488 -12.38 -6.14 30.15
CA ASN A 488 -13.12 -6.94 31.13
C ASN A 488 -14.54 -6.39 31.29
N ALA A 489 -14.69 -5.07 31.36
CA ALA A 489 -16.01 -4.44 31.41
C ALA A 489 -16.81 -4.77 30.14
N MET A 490 -16.16 -4.75 28.95
CA MET A 490 -16.81 -5.14 27.68
C MET A 490 -17.31 -6.59 27.72
N LYS A 491 -16.44 -7.54 28.11
CA LYS A 491 -16.84 -8.96 28.22
C LYS A 491 -17.93 -9.19 29.26
N GLN A 492 -17.95 -8.44 30.34
CA GLN A 492 -19.01 -8.53 31.34
C GLN A 492 -20.35 -8.00 30.77
N ALA A 493 -20.30 -6.91 29.99
CA ALA A 493 -21.46 -6.36 29.32
C ALA A 493 -21.99 -7.31 28.23
N GLU A 494 -21.10 -7.93 27.42
CA GLU A 494 -21.48 -8.97 26.46
C GLU A 494 -22.18 -10.14 27.17
N LYS A 495 -21.56 -10.65 28.22
CA LYS A 495 -22.16 -11.75 29.02
C LYS A 495 -23.51 -11.36 29.63
N HIS A 496 -23.65 -10.13 30.05
CA HIS A 496 -24.94 -9.63 30.55
C HIS A 496 -26.02 -9.66 29.47
N TRP A 497 -25.68 -9.16 28.23
CA TRP A 497 -26.58 -9.22 27.08
C TRP A 497 -26.99 -10.66 26.74
N ASP A 498 -26.06 -11.62 26.78
CA ASP A 498 -26.31 -13.04 26.49
C ASP A 498 -27.17 -13.69 27.57
N GLY A 499 -27.18 -13.17 28.79
CA GLY A 499 -28.02 -13.61 29.90
C GLY A 499 -29.48 -13.10 29.85
N ILE A 500 -29.77 -12.06 29.11
CA ILE A 500 -31.10 -11.48 28.93
C ILE A 500 -31.97 -12.40 28.08
N ALA A 501 -33.22 -12.66 28.52
CA ALA A 501 -34.18 -13.53 27.83
C ALA A 501 -34.67 -12.89 26.50
N LYS A 502 -33.81 -12.88 25.47
CA LYS A 502 -34.06 -12.40 24.12
C LYS A 502 -33.23 -13.19 23.12
N PRO A 503 -33.52 -13.13 21.81
CA PRO A 503 -32.62 -13.67 20.81
C PRO A 503 -31.23 -13.07 20.91
N LEU A 504 -30.18 -13.88 20.73
CA LEU A 504 -28.78 -13.39 20.71
C LEU A 504 -28.63 -12.29 19.66
N HIS A 505 -27.90 -11.24 20.01
CA HIS A 505 -27.66 -10.07 19.13
C HIS A 505 -28.96 -9.43 18.60
N GLY A 506 -30.10 -9.59 19.30
CA GLY A 506 -31.41 -9.15 18.82
C GLY A 506 -31.57 -7.66 18.64
N LEU A 507 -30.77 -6.81 19.32
CA LEU A 507 -30.73 -5.35 19.14
C LEU A 507 -29.51 -4.91 18.24
N GLY A 508 -28.73 -5.86 17.72
CA GLY A 508 -27.66 -5.60 16.76
C GLY A 508 -26.69 -4.52 17.26
N MET A 509 -26.42 -3.51 16.44
CA MET A 509 -25.45 -2.45 16.72
C MET A 509 -25.66 -1.71 18.05
N PHE A 510 -26.88 -1.72 18.60
CA PHE A 510 -27.11 -1.06 19.90
C PHE A 510 -26.52 -1.86 21.06
N GLU A 511 -26.46 -3.19 20.95
CA GLU A 511 -25.74 -4.02 21.93
C GLU A 511 -24.24 -3.74 21.87
N ASP A 512 -23.66 -3.66 20.66
CA ASP A 512 -22.25 -3.33 20.46
C ASP A 512 -21.91 -1.94 21.03
N MET A 513 -22.79 -0.95 20.84
CA MET A 513 -22.62 0.39 21.40
C MET A 513 -22.64 0.41 22.92
N ILE A 514 -23.55 -0.34 23.57
CA ILE A 514 -23.60 -0.41 25.03
C ILE A 514 -22.35 -1.15 25.56
N VAL A 515 -21.89 -2.20 24.91
CA VAL A 515 -20.63 -2.88 25.24
C VAL A 515 -19.45 -1.93 25.09
N GLN A 516 -19.39 -1.14 24.02
CA GLN A 516 -18.37 -0.11 23.84
C GLN A 516 -18.41 0.93 24.97
N ILE A 517 -19.59 1.40 25.36
CA ILE A 517 -19.75 2.36 26.46
C ILE A 517 -19.31 1.75 27.80
N ALA A 518 -19.61 0.46 28.05
CA ALA A 518 -19.13 -0.25 29.24
C ALA A 518 -17.59 -0.26 29.28
N GLY A 519 -16.92 -0.55 28.19
CA GLY A 519 -15.47 -0.48 28.09
C GLY A 519 -14.91 0.92 28.30
N ILE A 520 -15.57 1.96 27.74
CA ILE A 520 -15.19 3.36 27.93
C ILE A 520 -15.33 3.75 29.42
N GLN A 521 -16.43 3.40 30.06
CA GLN A 521 -16.69 3.73 31.48
C GLN A 521 -15.88 2.82 32.43
N GLY A 522 -15.39 1.66 31.95
CA GLY A 522 -14.67 0.68 32.75
C GLY A 522 -15.57 -0.11 33.72
N ASN A 523 -16.87 -0.20 33.45
CA ASN A 523 -17.86 -0.87 34.25
C ASN A 523 -19.00 -1.38 33.38
N ALA A 524 -19.47 -2.61 33.62
CA ALA A 524 -20.64 -3.16 32.97
C ALA A 524 -21.98 -2.58 33.47
N ASP A 525 -21.99 -1.92 34.63
CA ASP A 525 -23.14 -1.10 35.06
C ASP A 525 -23.08 0.26 34.34
N VAL A 526 -23.56 0.25 33.09
CA VAL A 526 -23.50 1.40 32.18
C VAL A 526 -24.50 2.48 32.58
N SER A 527 -24.07 3.75 32.55
CA SER A 527 -24.97 4.92 32.68
C SER A 527 -24.78 5.89 31.51
N ILE A 528 -25.92 6.31 30.91
CA ILE A 528 -25.99 7.39 29.93
C ILE A 528 -27.06 8.43 30.33
N ASP A 529 -27.38 8.52 31.63
CA ASP A 529 -28.54 9.29 32.14
C ASP A 529 -28.34 10.80 31.97
N LYS A 530 -27.12 11.29 32.10
CA LYS A 530 -26.79 12.72 31.93
C LYS A 530 -26.08 13.01 30.61
N LYS A 531 -26.78 13.61 29.69
CA LYS A 531 -26.40 13.82 28.30
C LYS A 531 -26.12 15.28 27.99
N ALA A 532 -25.10 15.57 27.18
CA ALA A 532 -24.87 16.93 26.66
C ALA A 532 -24.54 16.94 25.17
N VAL A 533 -24.83 18.04 24.51
CA VAL A 533 -24.46 18.35 23.12
C VAL A 533 -23.49 19.54 23.16
N VAL A 534 -22.23 19.28 22.80
CA VAL A 534 -21.20 20.35 22.71
C VAL A 534 -21.20 20.87 21.28
N VAL A 535 -21.60 22.15 21.10
CA VAL A 535 -21.70 22.80 19.80
C VAL A 535 -20.59 23.83 19.64
N MET A 536 -19.62 23.57 18.75
CA MET A 536 -18.53 24.50 18.44
C MET A 536 -19.00 25.58 17.44
N CYS A 537 -18.95 26.85 17.83
CA CYS A 537 -19.45 27.97 17.02
C CYS A 537 -18.28 28.84 16.55
N ALA A 538 -18.08 28.92 15.23
CA ALA A 538 -17.01 29.73 14.63
C ALA A 538 -17.29 30.09 13.18
N ASP A 539 -16.82 31.23 12.74
CA ASP A 539 -16.87 31.66 11.35
C ASP A 539 -15.67 31.19 10.52
N ASN A 540 -15.92 30.90 9.24
CA ASN A 540 -14.92 30.42 8.29
C ASN A 540 -14.65 31.50 7.23
N GLY A 541 -13.39 31.95 7.10
CA GLY A 541 -13.00 33.01 6.17
C GLY A 541 -13.17 32.70 4.69
N ILE A 542 -13.34 31.42 4.34
CA ILE A 542 -13.60 30.95 2.97
C ILE A 542 -14.92 31.49 2.41
N VAL A 543 -15.80 32.02 3.25
CA VAL A 543 -17.04 32.71 2.84
C VAL A 543 -16.76 33.87 1.87
N GLU A 544 -15.59 34.50 1.95
CA GLU A 544 -15.15 35.54 1.02
C GLU A 544 -15.17 35.09 -0.46
N GLU A 545 -15.02 33.79 -0.70
CA GLU A 545 -15.06 33.18 -2.04
C GLU A 545 -16.50 33.00 -2.57
N GLY A 546 -17.52 33.44 -1.82
CA GLY A 546 -18.92 33.36 -2.25
C GLY A 546 -19.42 31.92 -2.42
N VAL A 547 -19.07 31.03 -1.51
CA VAL A 547 -19.42 29.60 -1.47
C VAL A 547 -20.58 29.30 -0.53
N THR A 548 -21.27 30.32 -0.05
CA THR A 548 -22.42 30.28 0.86
C THR A 548 -23.56 31.20 0.38
N GLN A 549 -24.80 30.91 0.80
CA GLN A 549 -25.95 31.76 0.48
C GLN A 549 -26.10 32.92 1.46
N THR A 550 -25.60 32.76 2.68
CA THR A 550 -25.73 33.70 3.79
C THR A 550 -24.35 34.16 4.24
N GLY A 551 -24.30 35.28 4.89
CA GLY A 551 -23.10 35.82 5.50
C GLY A 551 -22.85 35.27 6.91
N GLN A 552 -21.74 35.70 7.51
CA GLN A 552 -21.27 35.24 8.83
C GLN A 552 -22.14 35.69 10.00
N GLU A 553 -22.99 36.69 9.78
CA GLU A 553 -23.97 37.18 10.80
C GLU A 553 -24.90 36.06 11.30
N VAL A 554 -25.17 35.05 10.45
CA VAL A 554 -26.03 33.92 10.81
C VAL A 554 -25.40 33.06 11.91
N THR A 555 -24.08 32.91 11.91
CA THR A 555 -23.34 32.15 12.94
C THR A 555 -23.61 32.75 14.33
N ALA A 556 -23.52 34.07 14.46
CA ALA A 556 -23.76 34.77 15.71
C ALA A 556 -25.22 34.61 16.17
N VAL A 557 -26.18 34.84 15.25
CA VAL A 557 -27.61 34.74 15.56
C VAL A 557 -28.02 33.36 16.04
N VAL A 558 -27.57 32.29 15.32
CA VAL A 558 -27.93 30.91 15.68
C VAL A 558 -27.25 30.50 16.99
N SER A 559 -26.01 30.93 17.22
CA SER A 559 -25.31 30.66 18.48
C SER A 559 -26.02 31.34 19.69
N CYS A 560 -26.54 32.55 19.52
CA CYS A 560 -27.36 33.20 20.52
C CYS A 560 -28.69 32.46 20.77
N ASN A 561 -29.35 31.98 19.69
CA ASN A 561 -30.57 31.18 19.80
C ASN A 561 -30.33 29.86 20.56
N MET A 562 -29.16 29.25 20.39
CA MET A 562 -28.75 28.06 21.17
C MET A 562 -28.57 28.43 22.66
N ALA A 563 -27.91 29.54 22.95
CA ALA A 563 -27.73 30.02 24.31
C ALA A 563 -29.05 30.31 25.02
N ASP A 564 -30.02 30.83 24.27
CA ASP A 564 -31.38 31.10 24.75
C ASP A 564 -32.30 29.87 24.79
N GLY A 565 -31.82 28.71 24.31
CA GLY A 565 -32.56 27.44 24.30
C GLY A 565 -33.67 27.35 23.25
N ILE A 566 -33.64 28.17 22.18
CA ILE A 566 -34.70 28.24 21.18
C ILE A 566 -34.35 27.68 19.80
N SER A 567 -33.10 27.24 19.58
CA SER A 567 -32.66 26.59 18.32
C SER A 567 -33.28 25.23 18.13
N SER A 568 -33.16 24.69 16.90
CA SER A 568 -33.65 23.34 16.55
C SER A 568 -33.05 22.23 17.41
N VAL A 569 -31.72 22.27 17.61
CA VAL A 569 -31.06 21.28 18.46
C VAL A 569 -31.51 21.36 19.92
N CYS A 570 -31.80 22.55 20.43
CA CYS A 570 -32.31 22.74 21.80
C CYS A 570 -33.67 22.05 21.94
N ARG A 571 -34.59 22.27 21.00
CA ARG A 571 -35.91 21.61 21.02
C ARG A 571 -35.83 20.10 20.97
N MET A 572 -34.91 19.59 20.19
CA MET A 572 -34.68 18.12 20.11
C MET A 572 -34.03 17.61 21.38
N ALA A 573 -33.04 18.31 21.92
CA ALA A 573 -32.34 17.95 23.14
C ALA A 573 -33.29 17.92 24.36
N ASP A 574 -34.25 18.86 24.44
CA ASP A 574 -35.29 18.88 25.47
C ASP A 574 -36.10 17.55 25.49
N CYS A 575 -36.40 16.97 24.34
CA CYS A 575 -37.12 15.70 24.23
C CYS A 575 -36.41 14.50 24.89
N VAL A 576 -35.08 14.58 25.03
CA VAL A 576 -34.24 13.49 25.53
C VAL A 576 -33.46 13.88 26.80
N ASN A 577 -33.88 14.96 27.44
CA ASN A 577 -33.25 15.53 28.63
C ASN A 577 -31.72 15.73 28.46
N ALA A 578 -31.30 16.19 27.28
CA ALA A 578 -29.91 16.51 26.98
C ALA A 578 -29.66 18.02 27.07
N LYS A 579 -28.49 18.43 27.56
CA LYS A 579 -28.10 19.83 27.68
C LYS A 579 -27.33 20.28 26.45
N VAL A 580 -27.79 21.32 25.76
CA VAL A 580 -27.01 21.97 24.69
C VAL A 580 -26.04 22.97 25.32
N ILE A 581 -24.78 22.89 24.90
CA ILE A 581 -23.65 23.71 25.37
C ILE A 581 -23.01 24.36 24.14
N PRO A 582 -23.48 25.54 23.70
CA PRO A 582 -22.84 26.28 22.63
C PRO A 582 -21.54 26.91 23.12
N VAL A 583 -20.47 26.76 22.33
CA VAL A 583 -19.12 27.26 22.67
C VAL A 583 -18.65 28.21 21.58
N ASN A 584 -18.54 29.50 21.90
CA ASN A 584 -17.90 30.48 21.04
C ASN A 584 -16.39 30.21 20.99
N ILE A 585 -15.91 29.67 19.90
CA ILE A 585 -14.49 29.45 19.65
C ILE A 585 -13.92 30.39 18.58
N GLY A 586 -14.81 31.07 17.83
CA GLY A 586 -14.37 31.99 16.79
C GLY A 586 -15.48 32.70 16.02
N ILE A 587 -16.51 33.17 16.66
CA ILE A 587 -17.57 34.00 16.06
C ILE A 587 -16.98 35.39 15.75
N ALA A 588 -17.10 35.85 14.49
CA ALA A 588 -16.51 37.14 14.05
C ALA A 588 -17.31 38.37 14.47
N GLN A 589 -18.61 38.23 14.71
CA GLN A 589 -19.49 39.31 15.10
C GLN A 589 -19.42 39.59 16.61
N ASP A 590 -19.63 40.83 17.00
CA ASP A 590 -19.76 41.23 18.41
C ASP A 590 -21.03 40.61 19.02
N LEU A 591 -20.85 39.91 20.13
CA LEU A 591 -21.91 39.20 20.83
C LEU A 591 -22.36 40.04 22.06
N PRO A 592 -23.65 40.04 22.40
CA PRO A 592 -24.13 40.69 23.62
C PRO A 592 -23.42 40.13 24.88
N GLY A 593 -22.80 40.97 25.67
CA GLY A 593 -22.03 40.54 26.86
C GLY A 593 -22.84 39.75 27.89
N SER A 594 -24.18 39.93 27.90
CA SER A 594 -25.09 39.18 28.76
C SER A 594 -25.23 37.68 28.43
N LEU A 595 -24.84 37.28 27.22
CA LEU A 595 -24.89 35.88 26.77
C LEU A 595 -23.57 35.14 26.98
N ILE A 596 -22.48 35.85 27.24
CA ILE A 596 -21.14 35.26 27.39
C ILE A 596 -20.92 34.93 28.87
N LYS A 597 -20.87 33.64 29.22
CA LYS A 597 -20.56 33.19 30.58
C LYS A 597 -19.37 32.21 30.53
N THR A 598 -18.49 32.40 31.52
CA THR A 598 -17.28 31.59 31.66
C THR A 598 -17.44 30.37 32.56
N GLU A 599 -18.46 30.32 33.42
CA GLU A 599 -18.56 29.33 34.51
C GLU A 599 -19.89 28.58 34.60
N ASP A 600 -21.00 29.11 34.07
CA ASP A 600 -22.32 28.44 34.11
C ASP A 600 -22.83 28.21 32.68
N TYR A 601 -23.17 26.99 32.31
CA TYR A 601 -23.74 26.65 31.00
C TYR A 601 -25.13 27.24 30.71
N LYS A 602 -25.47 28.35 31.30
CA LYS A 602 -26.71 29.13 31.09
C LYS A 602 -26.54 30.18 30.00
N GLY A 603 -25.78 29.92 29.00
CA GLY A 603 -25.51 30.83 27.90
C GLY A 603 -24.44 30.29 26.98
N LEU A 604 -23.84 31.16 26.20
CA LEU A 604 -22.76 30.84 25.30
C LEU A 604 -21.42 30.77 26.05
N VAL A 605 -20.78 29.58 26.08
CA VAL A 605 -19.45 29.43 26.70
C VAL A 605 -18.42 30.17 25.87
N ASN A 606 -17.64 31.07 26.46
CA ASN A 606 -16.61 31.80 25.71
C ASN A 606 -15.24 31.11 25.77
N ARG A 607 -14.80 30.59 24.64
CA ARG A 607 -13.46 29.97 24.36
C ARG A 607 -12.79 30.63 23.15
N MET A 608 -13.07 31.89 22.89
CA MET A 608 -12.63 32.65 21.72
C MET A 608 -11.13 32.49 21.45
N VAL A 609 -10.79 32.05 20.24
CA VAL A 609 -9.41 31.93 19.73
C VAL A 609 -9.05 33.13 18.87
N MET A 610 -9.88 33.42 17.88
CA MET A 610 -9.80 34.56 16.96
C MET A 610 -11.18 34.77 16.30
N PRO A 611 -11.48 35.98 15.77
CA PRO A 611 -12.74 36.25 15.09
C PRO A 611 -12.77 35.67 13.67
N GLY A 612 -13.22 34.43 13.54
CA GLY A 612 -13.23 33.68 12.30
C GLY A 612 -11.84 33.25 11.81
N THR A 613 -11.77 32.25 10.91
CA THR A 613 -10.51 31.87 10.26
C THR A 613 -10.17 32.81 9.11
N LYS A 614 -8.93 32.73 8.62
CA LYS A 614 -8.54 33.36 7.36
C LYS A 614 -9.09 32.57 6.16
N ASN A 615 -9.12 33.22 4.99
CA ASN A 615 -9.43 32.58 3.72
C ASN A 615 -8.25 31.70 3.29
N PHE A 616 -8.42 30.38 3.31
CA PHE A 616 -7.36 29.41 3.04
C PHE A 616 -6.88 29.42 1.56
N LEU A 617 -7.57 30.04 0.64
CA LEU A 617 -7.05 30.27 -0.72
C LEU A 617 -6.04 31.40 -0.80
N LYS A 618 -5.98 32.27 0.23
CA LYS A 618 -5.07 33.43 0.28
C LYS A 618 -3.89 33.20 1.22
N GLU A 619 -4.17 32.61 2.37
CA GLU A 619 -3.20 32.30 3.42
C GLU A 619 -3.72 31.14 4.29
N PRO A 620 -2.88 30.45 5.06
CA PRO A 620 -3.35 29.42 5.98
C PRO A 620 -4.47 29.93 6.91
N ALA A 621 -5.47 29.08 7.14
CA ALA A 621 -6.70 29.43 7.88
C ALA A 621 -6.41 29.95 9.30
N MET A 622 -5.35 29.42 9.94
CA MET A 622 -4.94 29.82 11.28
C MET A 622 -3.44 29.60 11.51
N THR A 623 -2.89 30.25 12.53
CA THR A 623 -1.52 30.00 13.00
C THR A 623 -1.47 28.72 13.83
N LYS A 624 -0.28 28.15 14.02
CA LYS A 624 -0.07 26.96 14.86
C LYS A 624 -0.55 27.18 16.30
N GLN A 625 -0.32 28.36 16.86
CA GLN A 625 -0.77 28.70 18.21
C GLN A 625 -2.30 28.77 18.31
N GLN A 626 -2.98 29.32 17.30
CA GLN A 626 -4.43 29.38 17.23
C GLN A 626 -5.05 28.00 17.12
N LEU A 627 -4.47 27.12 16.26
CA LEU A 627 -4.88 25.72 16.15
C LEU A 627 -4.79 24.99 17.52
N ILE A 628 -3.62 25.10 18.18
CA ILE A 628 -3.41 24.44 19.49
C ILE A 628 -4.43 24.97 20.51
N LYS A 629 -4.69 26.28 20.54
CA LYS A 629 -5.67 26.89 21.44
C LYS A 629 -7.09 26.35 21.14
N ALA A 630 -7.46 26.20 19.86
CA ALA A 630 -8.77 25.70 19.47
C ALA A 630 -8.99 24.24 19.88
N VAL A 631 -7.98 23.35 19.61
CA VAL A 631 -8.04 21.94 20.04
C VAL A 631 -8.11 21.83 21.55
N LYS A 632 -7.28 22.59 22.30
CA LYS A 632 -7.32 22.62 23.78
C LYS A 632 -8.67 23.11 24.33
N ALA A 633 -9.30 24.07 23.69
CA ALA A 633 -10.64 24.54 24.10
C ALA A 633 -11.67 23.39 24.02
N GLY A 634 -11.58 22.52 23.01
CA GLY A 634 -12.43 21.33 22.94
C GLY A 634 -12.13 20.32 24.04
N ILE A 635 -10.86 20.02 24.31
CA ILE A 635 -10.45 19.08 25.39
C ILE A 635 -10.90 19.59 26.75
N GLU A 636 -10.69 20.88 27.02
CA GLU A 636 -11.11 21.52 28.28
C GLU A 636 -12.64 21.54 28.45
N GLN A 637 -13.38 21.69 27.33
CA GLN A 637 -14.85 21.66 27.41
C GLN A 637 -15.35 20.26 27.79
N VAL A 638 -14.73 19.22 27.31
CA VAL A 638 -15.05 17.83 27.71
C VAL A 638 -14.71 17.61 29.18
N LYS A 639 -13.57 18.14 29.65
CA LYS A 639 -13.24 18.10 31.08
C LYS A 639 -14.35 18.73 31.94
N CYS A 640 -14.80 19.91 31.58
CA CYS A 640 -15.91 20.55 32.28
C CYS A 640 -17.17 19.68 32.31
N CYS A 641 -17.51 19.07 31.17
CA CYS A 641 -18.65 18.14 31.11
C CYS A 641 -18.44 16.91 32.00
N LYS A 642 -17.22 16.36 32.07
CA LYS A 642 -16.91 15.25 32.98
C LYS A 642 -17.03 15.63 34.45
N ASP A 643 -16.47 16.77 34.82
CA ASP A 643 -16.51 17.31 36.18
C ASP A 643 -17.96 17.59 36.60
N ASP A 644 -18.82 18.00 35.67
CA ASP A 644 -20.26 18.20 35.88
C ASP A 644 -21.07 16.90 35.91
N GLY A 645 -20.42 15.74 35.69
CA GLY A 645 -21.01 14.40 35.76
C GLY A 645 -21.79 13.96 34.55
N TYR A 646 -21.58 14.55 33.36
CA TYR A 646 -22.14 14.04 32.11
C TYR A 646 -21.54 12.67 31.81
N ASN A 647 -22.38 11.74 31.27
CA ASN A 647 -22.02 10.35 31.02
C ASN A 647 -21.80 10.06 29.53
N ILE A 648 -22.39 10.86 28.66
CA ILE A 648 -22.28 10.75 27.19
C ILE A 648 -22.37 12.13 26.57
N LEU A 649 -21.59 12.38 25.55
CA LEU A 649 -21.58 13.62 24.80
C LEU A 649 -22.00 13.42 23.35
N ALA A 650 -22.64 14.42 22.77
CA ALA A 650 -22.85 14.56 21.34
C ALA A 650 -22.06 15.76 20.82
N THR A 651 -21.59 15.69 19.60
CA THR A 651 -20.93 16.81 18.89
C THR A 651 -21.93 17.57 18.05
N GLY A 652 -21.81 18.87 17.98
CA GLY A 652 -22.50 19.77 17.07
C GLY A 652 -21.57 20.88 16.61
N GLU A 653 -21.98 21.59 15.58
CA GLU A 653 -21.22 22.70 15.03
C GLU A 653 -22.18 23.82 14.54
N MET A 654 -21.68 25.03 14.53
CA MET A 654 -22.33 26.18 13.91
C MET A 654 -21.27 27.10 13.31
N GLY A 655 -21.19 27.13 11.98
CA GLY A 655 -20.21 27.99 11.30
C GLY A 655 -20.49 28.13 9.81
N ILE A 656 -20.88 29.35 9.40
CA ILE A 656 -21.10 29.59 7.96
C ILE A 656 -19.78 29.41 7.21
N GLY A 657 -19.81 28.58 6.14
CA GLY A 657 -18.64 28.20 5.33
C GLY A 657 -18.01 26.86 5.70
N ASN A 658 -18.32 26.27 6.85
CA ASN A 658 -17.66 25.05 7.34
C ASN A 658 -17.92 23.78 6.48
N THR A 659 -19.03 23.71 5.73
CA THR A 659 -19.26 22.64 4.76
C THR A 659 -18.27 22.70 3.58
N THR A 660 -17.73 23.87 3.21
CA THR A 660 -16.65 24.00 2.23
C THR A 660 -15.33 23.56 2.84
N THR A 661 -15.05 24.03 4.03
CA THR A 661 -13.86 23.68 4.81
C THR A 661 -13.79 22.16 5.06
N SER A 662 -14.87 21.55 5.52
CA SER A 662 -14.91 20.09 5.76
C SER A 662 -14.81 19.27 4.48
N ALA A 663 -15.43 19.70 3.37
CA ALA A 663 -15.30 19.04 2.08
C ALA A 663 -13.86 19.13 1.54
N ALA A 664 -13.17 20.26 1.72
CA ALA A 664 -11.76 20.41 1.34
C ALA A 664 -10.84 19.49 2.18
N LEU A 665 -11.06 19.43 3.50
CA LEU A 665 -10.35 18.49 4.39
C LEU A 665 -10.60 17.03 3.97
N ALA A 666 -11.86 16.63 3.78
CA ALA A 666 -12.21 15.27 3.35
C ALA A 666 -11.60 14.93 2.00
N CYS A 667 -11.62 15.85 1.02
CA CYS A 667 -11.03 15.69 -0.30
C CYS A 667 -9.55 15.32 -0.23
N ILE A 668 -8.80 16.00 0.64
CA ILE A 668 -7.35 15.78 0.78
C ILE A 668 -7.07 14.55 1.65
N LEU A 669 -7.72 14.42 2.81
CA LEU A 669 -7.51 13.28 3.71
C LEU A 669 -7.82 11.95 3.06
N LEU A 670 -8.87 11.86 2.24
CA LEU A 670 -9.32 10.64 1.57
C LEU A 670 -8.79 10.50 0.14
N ASP A 671 -8.06 11.50 -0.36
CA ASP A 671 -7.59 11.59 -1.74
C ASP A 671 -8.69 11.44 -2.80
N MET A 672 -9.85 11.98 -2.53
CA MET A 672 -11.03 11.90 -3.39
C MET A 672 -11.05 13.03 -4.44
N ASN A 673 -11.87 12.84 -5.49
CA ASN A 673 -12.13 13.91 -6.44
C ASN A 673 -12.96 15.03 -5.78
N PRO A 674 -12.66 16.32 -5.99
CA PRO A 674 -13.45 17.43 -5.45
C PRO A 674 -14.95 17.32 -5.73
N MET A 675 -15.37 16.85 -6.90
CA MET A 675 -16.78 16.66 -7.25
C MET A 675 -17.49 15.60 -6.40
N GLU A 676 -16.75 14.58 -5.92
CA GLU A 676 -17.32 13.47 -5.14
C GLU A 676 -17.53 13.83 -3.66
N VAL A 677 -16.88 14.87 -3.19
CA VAL A 677 -16.97 15.31 -1.77
C VAL A 677 -17.74 16.61 -1.59
N THR A 678 -18.03 17.33 -2.68
CA THR A 678 -18.68 18.63 -2.61
C THR A 678 -20.19 18.47 -2.57
N GLY A 679 -20.79 18.91 -1.44
CA GLY A 679 -22.24 19.01 -1.28
C GLY A 679 -22.75 20.43 -1.36
N ARG A 680 -24.08 20.57 -1.42
CA ARG A 680 -24.76 21.89 -1.54
C ARG A 680 -24.78 22.66 -0.23
N GLY A 681 -24.40 22.04 0.88
CA GLY A 681 -24.55 22.66 2.22
C GLY A 681 -25.97 23.15 2.47
N ALA A 682 -26.13 24.40 2.88
CA ALA A 682 -27.44 25.03 3.14
C ALA A 682 -28.26 25.39 1.87
N GLY A 683 -28.01 24.70 0.72
CA GLY A 683 -28.85 24.81 -0.46
C GLY A 683 -28.31 25.69 -1.59
N LEU A 684 -26.99 25.62 -1.89
CA LEU A 684 -26.38 26.32 -3.02
C LEU A 684 -27.04 26.01 -4.37
N SER A 685 -27.09 27.01 -5.25
CA SER A 685 -27.43 26.85 -6.66
C SER A 685 -26.41 25.97 -7.40
N ASP A 686 -26.70 25.56 -8.64
CA ASP A 686 -25.75 24.77 -9.44
C ASP A 686 -24.47 25.57 -9.73
N GLU A 687 -24.59 26.88 -9.98
CA GLU A 687 -23.43 27.76 -10.15
C GLU A 687 -22.60 27.87 -8.86
N GLY A 688 -23.26 28.02 -7.71
CA GLY A 688 -22.60 28.04 -6.40
C GLY A 688 -21.91 26.74 -6.07
N LEU A 689 -22.49 25.59 -6.45
CA LEU A 689 -21.88 24.25 -6.30
C LEU A 689 -20.62 24.11 -7.14
N LEU A 690 -20.65 24.56 -8.41
CA LEU A 690 -19.46 24.53 -9.28
C LEU A 690 -18.35 25.42 -8.70
N LYS A 691 -18.69 26.60 -8.23
CA LYS A 691 -17.74 27.52 -7.59
C LYS A 691 -17.13 26.90 -6.33
N LYS A 692 -17.93 26.27 -5.48
CA LYS A 692 -17.48 25.55 -4.29
C LYS A 692 -16.53 24.41 -4.65
N THR A 693 -16.86 23.64 -5.68
CA THR A 693 -16.01 22.54 -6.20
C THR A 693 -14.65 23.07 -6.66
N GLU A 694 -14.64 24.20 -7.36
CA GLU A 694 -13.40 24.84 -7.82
C GLU A 694 -12.54 25.34 -6.65
N VAL A 695 -13.15 25.90 -5.61
CA VAL A 695 -12.46 26.28 -4.37
C VAL A 695 -11.78 25.06 -3.73
N ILE A 696 -12.49 23.93 -3.64
CA ILE A 696 -11.96 22.68 -3.07
C ILE A 696 -10.83 22.12 -3.94
N ARG A 697 -10.94 22.18 -5.26
CA ARG A 697 -9.89 21.78 -6.19
C ARG A 697 -8.59 22.57 -5.96
N LYS A 698 -8.71 23.90 -5.87
CA LYS A 698 -7.57 24.79 -5.57
C LYS A 698 -6.96 24.48 -4.19
N ALA A 699 -7.77 24.23 -3.18
CA ALA A 699 -7.29 23.83 -1.86
C ALA A 699 -6.48 22.51 -1.93
N LYS A 700 -6.96 21.51 -2.68
CA LYS A 700 -6.24 20.26 -2.90
C LYS A 700 -4.89 20.48 -3.61
N GLU A 701 -4.83 21.36 -4.59
CA GLU A 701 -3.60 21.70 -5.30
C GLU A 701 -2.58 22.42 -4.38
N MET A 702 -3.06 23.32 -3.53
CA MET A 702 -2.20 24.10 -2.63
C MET A 702 -1.70 23.29 -1.42
N TYR A 703 -2.56 22.44 -0.84
CA TYR A 703 -2.33 21.83 0.47
C TYR A 703 -2.36 20.30 0.45
N GLY A 704 -2.50 19.66 -0.71
CA GLY A 704 -2.51 18.20 -0.85
C GLY A 704 -1.22 17.51 -0.36
N ILE A 705 -0.11 18.24 -0.30
CA ILE A 705 1.16 17.78 0.25
C ILE A 705 1.07 17.45 1.75
N TYR A 706 0.08 17.97 2.47
CA TYR A 706 -0.14 17.72 3.90
C TYR A 706 -1.15 16.59 4.17
N LYS A 707 -1.45 15.76 3.17
CA LYS A 707 -2.39 14.63 3.30
C LYS A 707 -2.09 13.73 4.51
N ASP A 708 -0.81 13.48 4.77
CA ASP A 708 -0.33 12.60 5.84
C ASP A 708 0.04 13.37 7.13
N ASP A 709 -0.12 14.70 7.15
CA ASP A 709 -0.01 15.55 8.34
C ASP A 709 -1.36 16.22 8.69
N PRO A 710 -2.25 15.51 9.41
CA PRO A 710 -3.59 15.98 9.67
C PRO A 710 -3.63 17.25 10.53
N LEU A 711 -2.60 17.50 11.36
CA LEU A 711 -2.53 18.72 12.19
C LEU A 711 -2.17 19.93 11.32
N GLU A 712 -1.19 19.78 10.43
CA GLU A 712 -0.80 20.86 9.52
C GLU A 712 -1.89 21.13 8.48
N LEU A 713 -2.55 20.08 7.99
CA LEU A 713 -3.70 20.25 7.10
C LEU A 713 -4.85 21.00 7.77
N LEU A 714 -5.18 20.64 9.03
CA LEU A 714 -6.19 21.33 9.82
C LEU A 714 -5.81 22.81 10.04
N ARG A 715 -4.52 23.11 10.26
CA ARG A 715 -4.02 24.49 10.38
C ARG A 715 -4.22 25.29 9.10
N CYS A 716 -3.96 24.67 7.95
CA CYS A 716 -3.97 25.36 6.66
C CYS A 716 -5.37 25.64 6.13
N ILE A 717 -6.27 24.65 6.23
CA ILE A 717 -7.60 24.74 5.61
C ILE A 717 -8.76 24.50 6.59
N GLY A 718 -8.48 24.20 7.85
CA GLY A 718 -9.52 23.89 8.84
C GLY A 718 -10.30 25.10 9.35
N GLY A 719 -11.49 24.82 9.90
CA GLY A 719 -12.27 25.77 10.70
C GLY A 719 -11.88 25.69 12.18
N LEU A 720 -12.09 26.76 12.94
CA LEU A 720 -11.92 26.72 14.39
C LEU A 720 -12.93 25.77 15.06
N ASP A 721 -14.13 25.67 14.51
CA ASP A 721 -15.17 24.72 14.90
C ASP A 721 -14.69 23.27 14.72
N ILE A 722 -14.11 22.90 13.56
CA ILE A 722 -13.55 21.59 13.28
C ILE A 722 -12.37 21.30 14.22
N ALA A 723 -11.50 22.29 14.46
CA ALA A 723 -10.38 22.15 15.38
C ALA A 723 -10.86 21.95 16.83
N GLY A 724 -11.89 22.69 17.26
CA GLY A 724 -12.54 22.50 18.57
C GLY A 724 -13.17 21.13 18.70
N LEU A 725 -13.90 20.65 17.67
CA LEU A 725 -14.48 19.30 17.63
C LEU A 725 -13.42 18.21 17.66
N THR A 726 -12.28 18.38 16.96
CA THR A 726 -11.13 17.47 17.08
C THR A 726 -10.69 17.36 18.54
N GLY A 727 -10.64 18.48 19.26
CA GLY A 727 -10.38 18.51 20.69
C GLY A 727 -11.47 17.83 21.55
N VAL A 728 -12.74 17.91 21.15
CA VAL A 728 -13.83 17.20 21.85
C VAL A 728 -13.64 15.69 21.75
N TYR A 729 -13.29 15.13 20.59
CA TYR A 729 -13.05 13.69 20.43
C TYR A 729 -11.82 13.24 21.22
N ILE A 730 -10.73 14.00 21.18
CA ILE A 730 -9.54 13.73 22.00
C ILE A 730 -9.93 13.79 23.50
N GLY A 731 -10.64 14.81 23.93
CA GLY A 731 -11.12 14.95 25.32
C GLY A 731 -12.01 13.78 25.76
N GLY A 732 -12.88 13.28 24.87
CA GLY A 732 -13.68 12.07 25.12
C GLY A 732 -12.81 10.88 25.52
N ALA A 733 -11.73 10.64 24.78
CA ALA A 733 -10.78 9.56 25.08
C ALA A 733 -9.98 9.83 26.37
N VAL A 734 -9.52 11.08 26.58
CA VAL A 734 -8.77 11.48 27.78
C VAL A 734 -9.61 11.28 29.05
N TYR A 735 -10.86 11.74 29.05
CA TYR A 735 -11.74 11.74 30.21
C TYR A 735 -12.70 10.55 30.27
N ARG A 736 -12.54 9.58 29.37
CA ARG A 736 -13.36 8.37 29.31
C ARG A 736 -14.85 8.67 29.22
N LEU A 737 -15.23 9.50 28.25
CA LEU A 737 -16.60 9.79 27.88
C LEU A 737 -16.88 9.33 26.45
N PRO A 738 -17.94 8.58 26.19
CA PRO A 738 -18.39 8.28 24.84
C PRO A 738 -18.85 9.56 24.14
N VAL A 739 -18.43 9.76 22.89
CA VAL A 739 -18.75 10.92 22.07
C VAL A 739 -19.50 10.49 20.82
N VAL A 740 -20.73 10.95 20.67
CA VAL A 740 -21.57 10.68 19.50
C VAL A 740 -21.26 11.71 18.40
N ALA A 741 -20.80 11.21 17.25
CA ALA A 741 -20.56 12.04 16.08
C ALA A 741 -21.88 12.38 15.37
N ASP A 742 -22.02 13.65 14.98
CA ASP A 742 -23.12 14.17 14.16
C ASP A 742 -22.86 13.89 12.66
N GLY A 743 -22.99 14.87 11.79
CA GLY A 743 -22.85 14.79 10.34
C GLY A 743 -21.42 14.84 9.83
N VAL A 744 -21.27 15.25 8.55
CA VAL A 744 -20.00 15.23 7.80
C VAL A 744 -18.90 16.06 8.46
N ILE A 745 -19.23 17.22 9.03
CA ILE A 745 -18.25 18.11 9.66
C ILE A 745 -17.67 17.47 10.91
N SER A 746 -18.54 16.89 11.76
CA SER A 746 -18.17 16.12 12.93
C SER A 746 -17.34 14.88 12.54
N ALA A 747 -17.68 14.18 11.47
CA ALA A 747 -16.95 13.02 10.98
C ALA A 747 -15.53 13.39 10.49
N VAL A 748 -15.35 14.54 9.84
CA VAL A 748 -14.02 15.04 9.46
C VAL A 748 -13.18 15.33 10.70
N ALA A 749 -13.73 16.01 11.70
CA ALA A 749 -13.04 16.28 12.96
C ALA A 749 -12.68 14.99 13.70
N ALA A 750 -13.57 13.99 13.69
CA ALA A 750 -13.33 12.66 14.22
C ALA A 750 -12.19 11.93 13.50
N LEU A 751 -12.16 11.97 12.16
CA LEU A 751 -11.09 11.37 11.36
C LEU A 751 -9.74 12.03 11.66
N ILE A 752 -9.70 13.34 11.78
CA ILE A 752 -8.48 14.06 12.19
C ILE A 752 -8.03 13.60 13.57
N ALA A 753 -8.92 13.55 14.57
CA ALA A 753 -8.60 13.09 15.91
C ALA A 753 -8.06 11.66 15.94
N VAL A 754 -8.66 10.75 15.15
CA VAL A 754 -8.22 9.36 15.03
C VAL A 754 -6.86 9.26 14.33
N ARG A 755 -6.58 10.08 13.31
CA ARG A 755 -5.27 10.11 12.66
C ARG A 755 -4.19 10.71 13.57
N LEU A 756 -4.54 11.60 14.50
CA LEU A 756 -3.63 12.10 15.53
C LEU A 756 -3.39 11.07 16.65
N CYS A 757 -4.41 10.33 17.04
CA CYS A 757 -4.33 9.27 18.05
C CYS A 757 -5.34 8.16 17.73
N PRO A 758 -4.92 7.02 17.18
CA PRO A 758 -5.83 5.95 16.74
C PRO A 758 -6.78 5.42 17.83
N THR A 759 -6.35 5.40 19.07
CA THR A 759 -7.17 4.94 20.21
C THR A 759 -8.43 5.80 20.43
N VAL A 760 -8.46 7.04 19.94
CA VAL A 760 -9.65 7.92 20.00
C VAL A 760 -10.85 7.28 19.29
N LYS A 761 -10.63 6.48 18.25
CA LYS A 761 -11.68 5.74 17.51
C LYS A 761 -12.60 4.94 18.44
N ASP A 762 -12.03 4.36 19.48
CA ASP A 762 -12.76 3.47 20.40
C ASP A 762 -13.72 4.24 21.34
N TYR A 763 -13.64 5.56 21.36
CA TYR A 763 -14.49 6.46 22.15
C TYR A 763 -15.59 7.11 21.32
N ILE A 764 -15.61 6.86 20.00
CA ILE A 764 -16.56 7.48 19.06
C ILE A 764 -17.71 6.54 18.77
N LEU A 765 -18.93 7.03 18.93
CA LEU A 765 -20.18 6.44 18.44
C LEU A 765 -20.66 7.26 17.24
N VAL A 766 -21.28 6.62 16.26
CA VAL A 766 -21.80 7.32 15.07
C VAL A 766 -23.32 7.24 15.05
N SER A 767 -23.96 8.41 14.91
CA SER A 767 -25.41 8.53 14.90
C SER A 767 -26.02 8.18 13.54
N HIS A 768 -25.69 8.99 12.51
CA HIS A 768 -26.38 8.96 11.24
C HIS A 768 -25.45 9.11 10.04
N GLN A 769 -25.91 8.64 8.89
CA GLN A 769 -25.38 8.98 7.60
C GLN A 769 -26.21 10.13 7.02
N GLY A 770 -25.63 11.33 6.99
CA GLY A 770 -26.26 12.53 6.42
C GLY A 770 -26.28 12.51 4.89
N LYS A 771 -26.85 13.55 4.29
CA LYS A 771 -27.00 13.71 2.83
C LYS A 771 -25.70 14.12 2.12
N GLU A 772 -24.72 14.69 2.84
CA GLU A 772 -23.47 15.19 2.24
C GLU A 772 -22.63 14.04 1.64
N PRO A 773 -22.06 14.22 0.41
CA PRO A 773 -21.45 13.13 -0.35
C PRO A 773 -20.27 12.44 0.36
N ALA A 774 -19.44 13.20 1.08
CA ALA A 774 -18.23 12.68 1.72
C ALA A 774 -18.48 11.75 2.91
N ILE A 775 -19.70 11.78 3.52
CA ILE A 775 -19.96 11.10 4.81
C ILE A 775 -19.72 9.58 4.74
N LYS A 776 -20.13 8.93 3.66
CA LYS A 776 -19.96 7.47 3.50
C LYS A 776 -18.49 7.06 3.47
N ALA A 777 -17.64 7.82 2.76
CA ALA A 777 -16.21 7.56 2.69
C ALA A 777 -15.52 7.83 4.04
N LEU A 778 -15.93 8.91 4.74
CA LEU A 778 -15.42 9.22 6.08
C LEU A 778 -15.76 8.12 7.09
N LEU A 779 -17.01 7.63 7.11
CA LEU A 779 -17.40 6.54 7.99
C LEU A 779 -16.68 5.23 7.68
N SER A 780 -16.45 4.94 6.39
CA SER A 780 -15.65 3.78 5.97
C SER A 780 -14.20 3.89 6.44
N GLU A 781 -13.57 5.07 6.33
CA GLU A 781 -12.19 5.29 6.81
C GLU A 781 -12.10 5.22 8.34
N LEU A 782 -13.13 5.67 9.05
CA LEU A 782 -13.26 5.52 10.49
C LEU A 782 -13.57 4.09 10.91
N ASP A 783 -13.89 3.18 9.97
CA ASP A 783 -14.38 1.84 10.23
C ASP A 783 -15.58 1.86 11.22
N LYS A 784 -16.54 2.74 10.94
CA LYS A 784 -17.76 2.94 11.73
C LYS A 784 -18.98 2.85 10.83
N LYS A 785 -20.09 2.42 11.40
CA LYS A 785 -21.38 2.33 10.72
C LYS A 785 -22.38 3.27 11.38
N ALA A 786 -23.17 3.97 10.57
CA ALA A 786 -24.29 4.76 11.06
C ALA A 786 -25.51 3.88 11.35
N VAL A 787 -26.26 4.21 12.38
CA VAL A 787 -27.52 3.50 12.71
C VAL A 787 -28.75 4.17 12.11
N ILE A 788 -28.66 5.46 11.78
CA ILE A 788 -29.79 6.25 11.23
C ILE A 788 -29.47 6.64 9.79
N HIS A 789 -30.39 6.33 8.86
CA HIS A 789 -30.34 6.68 7.45
C HIS A 789 -31.58 7.50 7.07
N ALA A 790 -31.57 8.81 7.42
CA ALA A 790 -32.72 9.68 7.26
C ALA A 790 -32.43 10.94 6.41
N GLU A 791 -31.32 10.92 5.61
CA GLU A 791 -30.91 12.03 4.73
C GLU A 791 -30.84 13.40 5.44
N LEU A 792 -30.38 13.41 6.71
CA LEU A 792 -30.29 14.63 7.52
C LEU A 792 -29.28 15.60 6.92
N ALA A 793 -29.57 16.88 7.01
CA ALA A 793 -28.72 17.95 6.49
C ALA A 793 -28.83 19.25 7.32
N LEU A 794 -29.24 19.16 8.59
CA LEU A 794 -29.44 20.35 9.43
C LEU A 794 -28.15 20.78 10.13
N GLY A 795 -27.37 19.85 10.66
CA GLY A 795 -26.21 20.13 11.50
C GLY A 795 -26.60 20.43 12.97
N GLU A 796 -25.85 21.29 13.64
CA GLU A 796 -26.03 21.72 15.02
C GLU A 796 -25.94 20.60 16.08
N GLY A 797 -25.64 19.36 15.69
CA GLY A 797 -25.68 18.18 16.56
C GLY A 797 -27.03 17.45 16.56
N THR A 798 -27.93 17.80 15.67
CA THR A 798 -29.31 17.27 15.66
C THR A 798 -29.34 15.77 15.37
N GLY A 799 -28.53 15.28 14.46
CA GLY A 799 -28.43 13.84 14.16
C GLY A 799 -27.83 13.05 15.32
N ALA A 800 -26.86 13.62 16.03
CA ALA A 800 -26.30 12.99 17.22
C ALA A 800 -27.32 12.88 18.35
N VAL A 801 -28.14 13.91 18.56
CA VAL A 801 -29.23 13.89 19.55
C VAL A 801 -30.24 12.80 19.24
N MET A 802 -30.53 12.54 17.96
CA MET A 802 -31.48 11.46 17.56
C MET A 802 -31.01 10.06 17.96
N LEU A 803 -29.73 9.83 18.23
CA LEU A 803 -29.24 8.54 18.73
C LEU A 803 -29.60 8.34 20.21
N PHE A 804 -29.70 9.36 21.02
CA PHE A 804 -29.92 9.25 22.46
C PHE A 804 -31.17 8.44 22.82
N PRO A 805 -32.38 8.70 22.27
CA PRO A 805 -33.56 7.93 22.63
C PRO A 805 -33.45 6.46 22.21
N LEU A 806 -32.71 6.14 21.12
CA LEU A 806 -32.46 4.78 20.69
C LEU A 806 -31.53 4.05 21.68
N LEU A 807 -30.51 4.75 22.18
CA LEU A 807 -29.66 4.21 23.24
C LEU A 807 -30.41 4.07 24.56
N ASP A 808 -31.30 5.00 24.91
CA ASP A 808 -32.16 4.91 26.12
C ASP A 808 -33.05 3.67 26.07
N MET A 809 -33.67 3.38 24.91
CA MET A 809 -34.46 2.16 24.73
C MET A 809 -33.59 0.88 24.87
N ALA A 810 -32.38 0.88 24.30
CA ALA A 810 -31.47 -0.25 24.47
C ALA A 810 -31.01 -0.40 25.92
N MET A 811 -30.73 0.69 26.62
CA MET A 811 -30.36 0.72 28.03
C MET A 811 -31.51 0.22 28.94
N GLN A 812 -32.76 0.52 28.60
CA GLN A 812 -33.90 0.00 29.33
C GLN A 812 -33.96 -1.51 29.25
N VAL A 813 -33.73 -2.08 28.07
CA VAL A 813 -33.65 -3.54 27.89
C VAL A 813 -32.44 -4.11 28.65
N TYR A 814 -31.28 -3.44 28.56
CA TYR A 814 -30.05 -3.85 29.24
C TYR A 814 -30.22 -3.94 30.77
N LYS A 815 -30.90 -2.94 31.38
CA LYS A 815 -31.00 -2.81 32.82
C LYS A 815 -32.17 -3.58 33.42
N GLU A 816 -33.30 -3.65 32.75
CA GLU A 816 -34.59 -4.04 33.38
C GLU A 816 -35.23 -5.28 32.74
N ASN A 817 -34.67 -5.84 31.67
CA ASN A 817 -35.27 -7.02 31.06
C ASN A 817 -35.02 -8.28 31.91
N THR A 818 -35.95 -9.19 31.86
CA THR A 818 -35.90 -10.51 32.52
C THR A 818 -34.74 -11.34 31.95
N THR A 819 -34.00 -12.05 32.79
CA THR A 819 -32.95 -12.97 32.39
C THR A 819 -33.47 -14.36 32.12
N PHE A 820 -32.71 -15.21 31.42
CA PHE A 820 -33.04 -16.61 31.23
C PHE A 820 -33.14 -17.36 32.56
N ASP A 821 -32.32 -16.99 33.55
CA ASP A 821 -32.34 -17.56 34.89
C ASP A 821 -33.63 -17.23 35.62
N ASP A 822 -34.14 -16.01 35.50
CA ASP A 822 -35.41 -15.58 36.13
C ASP A 822 -36.61 -16.38 35.64
N ILE A 823 -36.58 -16.78 34.36
CA ILE A 823 -37.70 -17.54 33.74
C ILE A 823 -37.40 -19.03 33.65
N GLN A 824 -36.29 -19.50 34.21
CA GLN A 824 -35.89 -20.93 34.26
C GLN A 824 -35.83 -21.60 32.88
N ILE A 825 -35.38 -20.86 31.85
CA ILE A 825 -35.12 -21.35 30.49
C ILE A 825 -33.63 -21.37 30.25
N THR A 826 -33.12 -22.39 29.58
CA THR A 826 -31.72 -22.45 29.18
C THR A 826 -31.41 -21.34 28.17
N ALA A 827 -30.36 -20.56 28.42
CA ALA A 827 -29.87 -19.53 27.52
C ALA A 827 -29.49 -20.13 26.15
N TYR A 828 -29.60 -19.33 25.10
CA TYR A 828 -29.18 -19.74 23.75
C TYR A 828 -27.66 -19.92 23.68
N GLU A 829 -27.21 -20.92 22.93
CA GLU A 829 -25.80 -21.09 22.57
C GLU A 829 -25.48 -20.32 21.30
N ASP A 830 -24.38 -19.57 21.28
CA ASP A 830 -23.94 -18.88 20.08
C ASP A 830 -23.11 -19.80 19.18
N TYR A 831 -23.77 -20.44 18.22
CA TYR A 831 -23.09 -21.28 17.21
C TYR A 831 -22.30 -20.49 16.15
N GLY A 832 -22.31 -19.16 16.17
CA GLY A 832 -21.55 -18.30 15.26
C GLY A 832 -20.13 -17.96 15.72
N LYS A 833 -19.78 -18.33 16.95
CA LYS A 833 -18.45 -18.11 17.56
C LYS A 833 -17.52 -19.34 17.51
N CYS A 834 -17.80 -20.36 16.66
CA CYS A 834 -16.93 -21.52 16.44
C CYS A 834 -15.86 -21.26 15.37
#